data_2e5c301d2df98c97ea1f3d06035c70c9
#
_entry.id   2e5c301d2df98c97ea1f3d06035c70c9
#
_cell.length_a   1.000
_cell.length_b   1.000
_cell.length_c   1.000
_cell.angle_alpha   90.00
_cell.angle_beta   90.00
_cell.angle_gamma   90.00
#
_symmetry.space_group_name_H-M   'P 1'
#
loop_
_entity.id
_entity.type
_entity.pdbx_description
1 polymer ?
#
loop_
_entity_poly.entity_id
_entity_poly.type
_entity_poly.pdbx_seq_one_letter_code
_entity_poly.pdbx_strand_id
1 'polypeptide(L)'
;KTRSIPLGIELIIGNHQKFNFPNDFFGAIVQYPAKNGQIFNYNDFVNKANTNGIRVAVAADLLSLTLLTPPGEWGADVVVGTTQRFGIPMGYGGPHAGYFATKENYKRNIPGRIIGISKDRTGKRALRMALQTREQHIKREKATSNICTAQVLLAVMAGMYGVYHGAEGLKYIASSINNLAYTLNEGIKKLQLTQQNTLFFDTLFIKVTNENKVKEIAEKKEINFLYPEKNVVAISLNETTNLEDINEILEILAEAEGKSIVKFDTVIENKLPKKFKRTSNFMTNEVFDKYHSETEMMRYLKKLERQDLSLNHSMISLGSCTMKLNAATEMLPLSWPNWGNIHPFVPLNQAQGYQEVIADLEKSLNEITGFYATSLQPNSGAQGEYTGLSVISAYHTANGDKHRNICLIPSSAHGTNPASAVMAGFKVVVTKSTEAGNIDVDDLREKAELYKDNLGALMVTYPSTHGVFESSIKEITKIIHTNGGQVYMDGANMNAQVGLTNPATIGADVCHLNLHKTFAIPHGGGGPGVGPICVTKHLAPFLPSNPIVKTGGEKAISAVSSAPWGSALVLLISYGYIKMLGTKGLKESTKYAILNANYLKARLEKHFKILYAGENGFAAHEMIVDFREFKAKGADVTDVSKRLMDYGYHAPTVSFPVHDTLMIEPTESENKKELDRFCDALISIKGEIDTLNVNDLNTALKNAPHTQEMVTSDEWNYPYSRKEAAFPLSYLNENKFWPSVARIDDAFGDRNLICSCNPIEDYK
;
A
#
# COMPACT_ATOMS: atom_id res chain seq x y z
N LYS A 1 -7.04 16.85 -9.71
CA LYS A 1 -8.47 16.90 -10.10
C LYS A 1 -9.24 15.70 -9.53
N THR A 2 -8.81 14.46 -9.79
CA THR A 2 -9.57 13.25 -9.39
C THR A 2 -9.98 13.26 -7.92
N ARG A 3 -9.10 13.66 -7.01
CA ARG A 3 -9.38 13.68 -5.56
C ARG A 3 -10.10 14.95 -5.10
N SER A 4 -10.05 16.05 -5.84
CA SER A 4 -10.69 17.32 -5.46
C SER A 4 -12.16 17.40 -5.87
N ILE A 5 -12.52 16.82 -7.02
CA ILE A 5 -13.87 16.88 -7.58
C ILE A 5 -14.95 16.33 -6.62
N PRO A 6 -14.79 15.11 -6.05
CA PRO A 6 -15.81 14.57 -5.14
C PRO A 6 -16.00 15.37 -3.85
N LEU A 7 -14.97 16.12 -3.45
CA LEU A 7 -14.96 16.95 -2.24
C LEU A 7 -15.40 18.40 -2.50
N GLY A 8 -15.73 18.76 -3.75
CA GLY A 8 -16.09 20.13 -4.12
C GLY A 8 -14.94 21.13 -4.01
N ILE A 9 -13.69 20.67 -4.03
CA ILE A 9 -12.50 21.54 -3.94
C ILE A 9 -12.16 22.06 -5.33
N GLU A 10 -12.15 23.38 -5.48
CA GLU A 10 -11.68 24.06 -6.68
C GLU A 10 -10.15 24.16 -6.71
N LEU A 11 -9.56 23.89 -7.85
CA LEU A 11 -8.11 23.96 -8.09
C LEU A 11 -7.78 25.12 -9.01
N ILE A 12 -7.08 26.12 -8.50
CA ILE A 12 -6.57 27.26 -9.26
C ILE A 12 -5.10 27.05 -9.59
N ILE A 13 -4.77 27.04 -10.88
CA ILE A 13 -3.37 26.92 -11.35
C ILE A 13 -2.83 28.35 -11.53
N GLY A 14 -1.71 28.65 -10.89
CA GLY A 14 -1.10 29.99 -10.92
C GLY A 14 0.44 29.95 -10.89
N ASN A 15 1.02 31.12 -11.08
CA ASN A 15 2.47 31.33 -10.97
C ASN A 15 2.78 31.84 -9.55
N HIS A 16 3.54 31.07 -8.76
CA HIS A 16 3.88 31.37 -7.37
C HIS A 16 4.55 32.75 -7.17
N GLN A 17 5.29 33.27 -8.16
CA GLN A 17 5.95 34.56 -8.07
C GLN A 17 4.99 35.75 -8.18
N LYS A 18 3.84 35.55 -8.84
CA LYS A 18 2.84 36.60 -9.11
C LYS A 18 1.53 36.35 -8.40
N PHE A 19 1.42 35.24 -7.64
CA PHE A 19 0.16 34.85 -7.02
C PHE A 19 -0.12 35.69 -5.77
N ASN A 20 -1.29 36.32 -5.76
CA ASN A 20 -1.85 36.96 -4.58
C ASN A 20 -2.95 36.06 -4.06
N PHE A 21 -2.90 35.70 -2.78
CA PHE A 21 -3.89 34.84 -2.15
C PHE A 21 -5.17 35.66 -1.85
N PRO A 22 -6.29 35.45 -2.58
CA PRO A 22 -7.60 35.92 -2.17
C PRO A 22 -8.06 35.21 -0.89
N ASN A 23 -9.09 35.74 -0.23
CA ASN A 23 -9.55 35.31 1.09
C ASN A 23 -10.08 33.85 1.18
N ASP A 24 -10.35 33.20 0.04
CA ASP A 24 -11.04 31.91 0.02
C ASP A 24 -10.11 30.69 -0.11
N PHE A 25 -8.80 30.89 -0.05
CA PHE A 25 -7.83 29.80 -0.15
C PHE A 25 -7.53 29.19 1.21
N PHE A 26 -7.58 27.86 1.32
CA PHE A 26 -7.17 27.14 2.53
C PHE A 26 -5.82 26.44 2.39
N GLY A 27 -5.34 26.21 1.16
CA GLY A 27 -4.09 25.52 0.91
C GLY A 27 -3.46 25.85 -0.44
N ALA A 28 -2.15 25.66 -0.52
CA ALA A 28 -1.36 25.79 -1.73
C ALA A 28 -0.43 24.57 -1.89
N ILE A 29 -0.17 24.17 -3.14
CA ILE A 29 0.77 23.08 -3.45
C ILE A 29 1.80 23.60 -4.41
N VAL A 30 3.09 23.38 -4.12
CA VAL A 30 4.23 23.64 -5.00
C VAL A 30 5.09 22.38 -5.16
N GLN A 31 5.87 22.31 -6.25
CA GLN A 31 6.79 21.20 -6.51
C GLN A 31 8.25 21.68 -6.37
N TYR A 32 9.13 20.85 -5.76
CA TYR A 32 10.52 21.19 -5.51
C TYR A 32 11.46 19.99 -5.76
N PRO A 33 12.39 20.05 -6.76
CA PRO A 33 12.44 21.06 -7.83
C PRO A 33 11.13 21.14 -8.62
N ALA A 34 10.92 22.26 -9.34
CA ALA A 34 9.69 22.47 -10.11
C ALA A 34 9.58 21.51 -11.31
N LYS A 35 8.40 21.44 -11.96
CA LYS A 35 8.11 20.57 -13.12
C LYS A 35 9.17 20.63 -14.22
N ASN A 36 9.72 21.79 -14.47
CA ASN A 36 10.76 22.01 -15.50
C ASN A 36 12.18 21.80 -14.97
N GLY A 37 12.37 21.28 -13.76
CA GLY A 37 13.67 21.12 -13.10
C GLY A 37 14.23 22.37 -12.41
N GLN A 38 13.59 23.54 -12.56
CA GLN A 38 14.04 24.79 -11.93
C GLN A 38 13.94 24.71 -10.40
N ILE A 39 15.00 25.09 -9.72
CA ILE A 39 14.98 25.30 -8.27
C ILE A 39 14.58 26.75 -7.99
N PHE A 40 13.41 26.93 -7.38
CA PHE A 40 12.93 28.25 -6.98
C PHE A 40 13.16 28.49 -5.50
N ASN A 41 13.28 29.76 -5.12
CA ASN A 41 13.17 30.18 -3.73
C ASN A 41 11.68 30.41 -3.41
N TYR A 42 11.11 29.58 -2.57
CA TYR A 42 9.70 29.67 -2.18
C TYR A 42 9.47 30.42 -0.87
N ASN A 43 10.51 30.99 -0.22
CA ASN A 43 10.38 31.64 1.11
C ASN A 43 9.28 32.71 1.11
N ASP A 44 9.30 33.64 0.13
CA ASP A 44 8.32 34.72 0.05
C ASP A 44 6.91 34.21 -0.18
N PHE A 45 6.75 33.20 -1.04
CA PHE A 45 5.46 32.56 -1.31
C PHE A 45 4.89 31.89 -0.07
N VAL A 46 5.71 31.13 0.65
CA VAL A 46 5.30 30.42 1.86
C VAL A 46 4.99 31.40 3.00
N ASN A 47 5.82 32.40 3.20
CA ASN A 47 5.57 33.45 4.18
C ASN A 47 4.25 34.17 3.92
N LYS A 48 3.99 34.52 2.66
CA LYS A 48 2.75 35.16 2.24
C LYS A 48 1.53 34.27 2.48
N ALA A 49 1.63 32.97 2.15
CA ALA A 49 0.59 31.99 2.41
C ALA A 49 0.30 31.87 3.92
N ASN A 50 1.35 31.64 4.70
CA ASN A 50 1.24 31.46 6.17
C ASN A 50 0.63 32.71 6.86
N THR A 51 1.02 33.91 6.44
CA THR A 51 0.46 35.17 6.96
C THR A 51 -1.05 35.26 6.70
N ASN A 52 -1.53 34.69 5.60
CA ASN A 52 -2.95 34.62 5.27
C ASN A 52 -3.65 33.35 5.81
N GLY A 53 -3.01 32.59 6.69
CA GLY A 53 -3.58 31.36 7.26
C GLY A 53 -3.65 30.16 6.31
N ILE A 54 -3.04 30.27 5.13
CA ILE A 54 -3.05 29.25 4.08
C ILE A 54 -1.94 28.25 4.30
N ARG A 55 -2.25 26.96 4.26
CA ARG A 55 -1.28 25.88 4.46
C ARG A 55 -0.54 25.54 3.18
N VAL A 56 0.75 25.29 3.27
CA VAL A 56 1.58 24.98 2.09
C VAL A 56 2.07 23.56 2.14
N ALA A 57 1.68 22.78 1.12
CA ALA A 57 2.21 21.46 0.84
C ALA A 57 3.26 21.54 -0.28
N VAL A 58 4.33 20.76 -0.13
CA VAL A 58 5.42 20.69 -1.13
C VAL A 58 5.56 19.26 -1.62
N ALA A 59 5.40 19.06 -2.92
CA ALA A 59 5.77 17.83 -3.58
C ALA A 59 7.28 17.89 -3.89
N ALA A 60 8.10 17.11 -3.16
CA ALA A 60 9.55 17.21 -3.26
C ALA A 60 10.21 15.90 -3.71
N ASP A 61 11.27 16.02 -4.50
CA ASP A 61 12.18 14.92 -4.80
C ASP A 61 13.07 14.64 -3.58
N LEU A 62 12.91 13.44 -2.98
CA LEU A 62 13.59 13.09 -1.75
C LEU A 62 15.12 13.09 -1.86
N LEU A 63 15.68 12.64 -3.01
CA LEU A 63 17.13 12.60 -3.21
C LEU A 63 17.71 14.01 -3.32
N SER A 64 17.06 14.93 -3.99
CA SER A 64 17.50 16.32 -4.10
C SER A 64 17.61 17.01 -2.74
N LEU A 65 16.78 16.62 -1.76
CA LEU A 65 16.78 17.17 -0.40
C LEU A 65 18.03 16.78 0.42
N THR A 66 18.86 15.88 -0.07
CA THR A 66 20.17 15.61 0.53
C THR A 66 21.18 16.76 0.29
N LEU A 67 20.98 17.53 -0.79
CA LEU A 67 21.78 18.67 -1.17
C LEU A 67 21.09 20.01 -0.97
N LEU A 68 19.76 20.05 -1.16
CA LEU A 68 18.96 21.28 -1.14
C LEU A 68 18.33 21.50 0.24
N THR A 69 18.18 22.77 0.63
CA THR A 69 17.48 23.14 1.87
C THR A 69 16.08 22.51 1.91
N PRO A 70 15.76 21.71 2.95
CA PRO A 70 14.46 21.03 3.03
C PRO A 70 13.30 22.00 3.17
N PRO A 71 12.13 21.69 2.60
CA PRO A 71 10.97 22.58 2.65
C PRO A 71 10.47 22.93 4.05
N GLY A 72 10.66 22.06 5.03
CA GLY A 72 10.33 22.34 6.42
C GLY A 72 11.10 23.51 7.00
N GLU A 73 12.36 23.73 6.57
CA GLU A 73 13.23 24.80 7.06
C GLU A 73 12.84 26.20 6.53
N TRP A 74 12.14 26.26 5.39
CA TRP A 74 11.57 27.50 4.88
C TRP A 74 10.05 27.62 5.07
N GLY A 75 9.50 26.83 6.04
CA GLY A 75 8.19 27.07 6.61
C GLY A 75 7.04 26.27 5.98
N ALA A 76 7.31 25.35 5.07
CA ALA A 76 6.26 24.45 4.54
C ALA A 76 5.56 23.68 5.67
N ASP A 77 4.26 23.44 5.53
CA ASP A 77 3.47 22.71 6.53
C ASP A 77 3.55 21.20 6.33
N VAL A 78 3.57 20.76 5.06
CA VAL A 78 3.59 19.36 4.65
C VAL A 78 4.56 19.18 3.50
N VAL A 79 5.30 18.07 3.53
CA VAL A 79 6.16 17.64 2.41
C VAL A 79 5.78 16.21 2.04
N VAL A 80 5.51 15.98 0.75
CA VAL A 80 5.16 14.67 0.21
C VAL A 80 6.01 14.36 -1.01
N GLY A 81 6.15 13.08 -1.31
CA GLY A 81 6.86 12.63 -2.51
C GLY A 81 6.93 11.11 -2.57
N THR A 82 7.75 10.62 -3.49
CA THR A 82 8.03 9.19 -3.62
C THR A 82 9.42 8.85 -3.10
N THR A 83 9.58 7.63 -2.57
CA THR A 83 10.89 7.07 -2.18
C THR A 83 11.54 6.30 -3.33
N GLN A 84 11.01 6.34 -4.54
CA GLN A 84 11.49 5.54 -5.67
C GLN A 84 13.00 5.70 -5.91
N ARG A 85 13.53 6.92 -5.78
CA ARG A 85 14.97 7.20 -5.96
C ARG A 85 15.88 6.62 -4.87
N PHE A 86 15.29 5.92 -3.91
CA PHE A 86 16.01 5.16 -2.89
C PHE A 86 16.01 3.67 -3.25
N GLY A 87 16.63 3.33 -4.38
CA GLY A 87 16.91 1.97 -4.81
C GLY A 87 15.74 1.19 -5.42
N ILE A 88 14.63 1.83 -5.79
CA ILE A 88 13.48 1.16 -6.38
C ILE A 88 13.52 1.30 -7.90
N PRO A 89 13.42 0.19 -8.67
CA PRO A 89 13.43 0.26 -10.13
C PRO A 89 12.21 1.00 -10.69
N MET A 90 12.31 1.50 -11.93
CA MET A 90 11.21 2.20 -12.60
C MET A 90 10.00 1.31 -12.87
N GLY A 91 10.22 0.03 -13.20
CA GLY A 91 9.20 -1.02 -13.27
C GLY A 91 7.95 -0.66 -14.05
N TYR A 92 8.10 0.07 -15.14
CA TYR A 92 6.99 0.55 -15.98
C TYR A 92 5.92 1.34 -15.21
N GLY A 93 6.28 1.91 -14.05
CA GLY A 93 5.39 2.72 -13.21
C GLY A 93 5.35 2.37 -11.74
N GLY A 94 5.98 1.31 -11.33
CA GLY A 94 6.04 0.90 -9.93
C GLY A 94 5.92 -0.60 -9.70
N PRO A 95 5.79 -1.00 -8.42
CA PRO A 95 5.37 -0.20 -7.26
C PRO A 95 6.48 0.67 -6.65
N HIS A 96 6.08 1.70 -5.90
CA HIS A 96 6.97 2.50 -5.05
C HIS A 96 6.20 3.07 -3.86
N ALA A 97 6.89 3.40 -2.76
CA ALA A 97 6.27 4.00 -1.59
C ALA A 97 6.25 5.53 -1.65
N GLY A 98 5.23 6.14 -1.05
CA GLY A 98 5.17 7.57 -0.78
C GLY A 98 5.72 7.90 0.61
N TYR A 99 6.28 9.08 0.78
CA TYR A 99 6.61 9.63 2.09
C TYR A 99 5.74 10.85 2.40
N PHE A 100 5.55 11.07 3.69
CA PHE A 100 4.80 12.21 4.23
C PHE A 100 5.54 12.75 5.45
N ALA A 101 5.91 14.02 5.41
CA ALA A 101 6.54 14.72 6.51
C ALA A 101 5.74 15.97 6.86
N THR A 102 5.61 16.29 8.15
CA THR A 102 4.85 17.44 8.64
C THR A 102 5.36 17.96 9.97
N LYS A 103 4.84 19.11 10.39
CA LYS A 103 5.12 19.71 11.69
C LYS A 103 4.42 18.93 12.82
N GLU A 104 4.97 19.02 14.03
CA GLU A 104 4.48 18.32 15.22
C GLU A 104 2.99 18.58 15.52
N ASN A 105 2.50 19.79 15.28
CA ASN A 105 1.12 20.15 15.53
C ASN A 105 0.10 19.42 14.60
N TYR A 106 0.56 18.86 13.48
CA TYR A 106 -0.28 18.10 12.54
C TYR A 106 -0.23 16.59 12.74
N LYS A 107 0.57 16.06 13.68
CA LYS A 107 0.75 14.61 13.86
C LYS A 107 -0.55 13.80 14.02
N ARG A 108 -1.62 14.43 14.53
CA ARG A 108 -2.94 13.81 14.68
C ARG A 108 -3.80 13.86 13.41
N ASN A 109 -3.35 14.57 12.38
CA ASN A 109 -4.08 14.76 11.12
C ASN A 109 -3.44 14.04 9.94
N ILE A 110 -2.23 13.48 10.09
CA ILE A 110 -1.52 12.79 9.01
C ILE A 110 -2.27 11.52 8.58
N PRO A 111 -2.22 11.16 7.29
CA PRO A 111 -2.69 9.86 6.82
C PRO A 111 -1.78 8.74 7.27
N GLY A 112 -2.30 7.51 7.26
CA GLY A 112 -1.52 6.31 7.59
C GLY A 112 -1.29 6.12 9.09
N ARG A 113 -0.48 5.13 9.41
CA ARG A 113 -0.17 4.68 10.76
C ARG A 113 1.20 5.19 11.19
N ILE A 114 1.36 5.47 12.47
CA ILE A 114 2.63 5.82 13.09
C ILE A 114 3.05 4.68 14.00
N ILE A 115 4.32 4.30 13.95
CA ILE A 115 4.92 3.39 14.91
C ILE A 115 5.48 4.23 16.06
N GLY A 116 4.91 4.02 17.25
CA GLY A 116 5.35 4.63 18.49
C GLY A 116 6.24 3.69 19.30
N ILE A 117 6.82 4.23 20.37
CA ILE A 117 7.65 3.49 21.31
C ILE A 117 6.87 3.28 22.59
N SER A 118 6.90 2.05 23.10
CA SER A 118 6.40 1.65 24.40
C SER A 118 7.46 0.81 25.11
N LYS A 119 7.08 0.21 26.20
CA LYS A 119 7.83 -0.83 26.91
C LYS A 119 7.01 -2.11 27.00
N ASP A 120 7.70 -3.22 27.09
CA ASP A 120 7.03 -4.47 27.45
C ASP A 120 6.95 -4.64 28.99
N ARG A 121 6.31 -5.71 29.45
CA ARG A 121 6.14 -6.00 30.86
C ARG A 121 7.46 -6.17 31.66
N THR A 122 8.58 -6.41 30.96
CA THR A 122 9.91 -6.50 31.57
C THR A 122 10.61 -5.15 31.63
N GLY A 123 10.00 -4.09 31.10
CA GLY A 123 10.57 -2.75 30.96
C GLY A 123 11.38 -2.56 29.69
N LYS A 124 11.55 -3.57 28.86
CA LYS A 124 12.29 -3.52 27.59
C LYS A 124 11.55 -2.68 26.57
N ARG A 125 12.30 -1.90 25.78
CA ARG A 125 11.75 -1.10 24.68
C ARG A 125 11.00 -1.96 23.68
N ALA A 126 9.79 -1.56 23.38
CA ALA A 126 8.91 -2.24 22.42
C ALA A 126 8.31 -1.23 21.42
N LEU A 127 8.01 -1.70 20.21
CA LEU A 127 7.35 -0.91 19.17
C LEU A 127 5.87 -1.29 19.11
N ARG A 128 5.02 -0.28 18.86
CA ARG A 128 3.59 -0.49 18.63
C ARG A 128 3.01 0.52 17.66
N MET A 129 1.88 0.19 17.06
CA MET A 129 1.12 1.16 16.28
C MET A 129 0.50 2.21 17.24
N ALA A 130 0.64 3.49 16.90
CA ALA A 130 0.13 4.62 17.64
C ALA A 130 -0.72 5.54 16.75
N LEU A 131 -1.53 6.41 17.38
CA LEU A 131 -2.39 7.39 16.70
C LEU A 131 -3.35 6.79 15.66
N GLN A 132 -3.88 5.60 15.93
CA GLN A 132 -4.75 4.84 15.01
C GLN A 132 -6.20 5.35 14.98
N THR A 133 -6.63 6.14 15.95
CA THR A 133 -8.05 6.50 16.14
C THR A 133 -8.70 7.22 14.96
N ARG A 134 -7.91 7.77 14.02
CA ARG A 134 -8.39 8.44 12.81
C ARG A 134 -8.48 7.52 11.59
N GLU A 135 -7.98 6.28 11.70
CA GLU A 135 -7.93 5.32 10.61
C GLU A 135 -9.29 4.67 10.32
N GLN A 136 -9.45 4.17 9.10
CA GLN A 136 -10.71 3.62 8.58
C GLN A 136 -11.23 2.40 9.36
N HIS A 137 -10.36 1.57 9.94
CA HIS A 137 -10.77 0.41 10.73
C HIS A 137 -11.45 0.79 12.05
N ILE A 138 -11.28 2.04 12.53
CA ILE A 138 -11.93 2.57 13.74
C ILE A 138 -13.04 3.57 13.35
N LYS A 139 -12.74 4.54 12.50
CA LYS A 139 -13.64 5.67 12.19
C LYS A 139 -14.56 5.43 10.99
N ARG A 140 -14.30 4.41 10.17
CA ARG A 140 -15.13 4.05 9.01
C ARG A 140 -15.36 5.26 8.09
N GLU A 141 -16.59 5.68 7.87
CA GLU A 141 -16.98 6.85 7.06
C GLU A 141 -16.44 8.20 7.58
N LYS A 142 -16.01 8.27 8.84
CA LYS A 142 -15.42 9.47 9.47
C LYS A 142 -13.89 9.44 9.47
N ALA A 143 -13.27 8.49 8.79
CA ALA A 143 -11.82 8.38 8.72
C ALA A 143 -11.20 9.56 7.95
N THR A 144 -10.02 9.99 8.38
CA THR A 144 -9.26 11.07 7.72
C THR A 144 -8.65 10.61 6.40
N SER A 145 -8.34 9.31 6.29
CA SER A 145 -7.74 8.69 5.12
C SER A 145 -8.22 7.24 4.96
N ASN A 146 -8.07 6.70 3.76
CA ASN A 146 -8.32 5.29 3.50
C ASN A 146 -7.07 4.66 2.89
N ILE A 147 -6.20 4.12 3.75
CA ILE A 147 -5.01 3.37 3.37
C ILE A 147 -5.20 1.93 3.84
N CYS A 148 -5.39 1.02 2.89
CA CYS A 148 -5.44 -0.42 3.13
C CYS A 148 -4.54 -1.11 2.11
N THR A 149 -3.59 -1.92 2.62
CA THR A 149 -2.46 -2.45 1.88
C THR A 149 -1.59 -1.33 1.30
N ALA A 150 -0.77 -0.74 2.18
CA ALA A 150 0.24 0.24 1.81
C ALA A 150 1.43 -0.43 1.08
N GLN A 151 2.27 0.37 0.44
CA GLN A 151 3.49 -0.11 -0.24
C GLN A 151 4.63 -0.32 0.78
N VAL A 152 4.41 -1.13 1.81
CA VAL A 152 5.33 -1.25 2.95
C VAL A 152 6.65 -1.90 2.56
N LEU A 153 6.64 -2.95 1.71
CA LEU A 153 7.88 -3.58 1.24
C LEU A 153 8.79 -2.55 0.54
N LEU A 154 8.22 -1.67 -0.28
CA LEU A 154 8.96 -0.62 -0.97
C LEU A 154 9.50 0.44 0.01
N ALA A 155 8.76 0.75 1.07
CA ALA A 155 9.23 1.63 2.15
C ALA A 155 10.40 0.97 2.92
N VAL A 156 10.34 -0.33 3.18
CA VAL A 156 11.43 -1.10 3.79
C VAL A 156 12.67 -1.09 2.88
N MET A 157 12.51 -1.35 1.58
CA MET A 157 13.62 -1.30 0.61
C MET A 157 14.27 0.08 0.59
N ALA A 158 13.49 1.17 0.55
CA ALA A 158 14.01 2.53 0.62
C ALA A 158 14.72 2.82 1.95
N GLY A 159 14.22 2.30 3.06
CA GLY A 159 14.88 2.37 4.37
C GLY A 159 16.21 1.65 4.39
N MET A 160 16.27 0.44 3.84
CA MET A 160 17.53 -0.34 3.74
C MET A 160 18.54 0.30 2.78
N TYR A 161 18.08 0.91 1.69
CA TYR A 161 18.94 1.73 0.82
C TYR A 161 19.59 2.88 1.61
N GLY A 162 18.78 3.58 2.43
CA GLY A 162 19.29 4.60 3.33
C GLY A 162 20.31 4.07 4.36
N VAL A 163 20.06 2.90 4.93
CA VAL A 163 20.99 2.24 5.87
C VAL A 163 22.30 1.87 5.17
N TYR A 164 22.23 1.33 3.94
CA TYR A 164 23.42 0.91 3.20
C TYR A 164 24.31 2.08 2.79
N HIS A 165 23.72 3.17 2.28
CA HIS A 165 24.47 4.32 1.79
C HIS A 165 24.82 5.35 2.88
N GLY A 166 24.03 5.43 3.93
CA GLY A 166 24.16 6.47 4.95
C GLY A 166 23.96 7.88 4.41
N ALA A 167 24.10 8.88 5.26
CA ALA A 167 23.94 10.29 4.87
C ALA A 167 24.97 10.72 3.81
N GLU A 168 26.23 10.33 3.97
CA GLU A 168 27.33 10.74 3.07
C GLU A 168 27.23 10.04 1.70
N GLY A 169 26.86 8.73 1.68
CA GLY A 169 26.62 8.02 0.41
C GLY A 169 25.48 8.62 -0.40
N LEU A 170 24.37 8.99 0.26
CA LEU A 170 23.26 9.66 -0.42
C LEU A 170 23.62 11.04 -0.95
N LYS A 171 24.42 11.84 -0.19
CA LYS A 171 24.98 13.11 -0.69
C LYS A 171 25.90 12.90 -1.90
N TYR A 172 26.73 11.87 -1.85
CA TYR A 172 27.62 11.52 -2.97
C TYR A 172 26.81 11.18 -4.22
N ILE A 173 25.79 10.31 -4.14
CA ILE A 173 24.90 9.96 -5.26
C ILE A 173 24.24 11.21 -5.83
N ALA A 174 23.64 12.04 -4.99
CA ALA A 174 22.98 13.27 -5.42
C ALA A 174 23.96 14.27 -6.06
N SER A 175 25.18 14.42 -5.49
CA SER A 175 26.22 15.29 -6.05
C SER A 175 26.71 14.79 -7.41
N SER A 176 26.89 13.48 -7.56
CA SER A 176 27.30 12.87 -8.83
C SER A 176 26.29 13.17 -9.95
N ILE A 177 24.99 12.98 -9.67
CA ILE A 177 23.92 13.32 -10.63
C ILE A 177 23.92 14.81 -10.96
N ASN A 178 24.02 15.66 -9.96
CA ASN A 178 24.02 17.12 -10.16
C ASN A 178 25.25 17.60 -10.93
N ASN A 179 26.42 17.01 -10.71
CA ASN A 179 27.64 17.31 -11.46
C ASN A 179 27.54 16.88 -12.92
N LEU A 180 26.94 15.72 -13.20
CA LEU A 180 26.65 15.29 -14.58
C LEU A 180 25.66 16.24 -15.28
N ALA A 181 24.60 16.66 -14.59
CA ALA A 181 23.66 17.64 -15.11
C ALA A 181 24.35 18.99 -15.39
N TYR A 182 25.27 19.41 -14.54
CA TYR A 182 26.06 20.62 -14.75
C TYR A 182 27.02 20.46 -15.93
N THR A 183 27.67 19.31 -16.07
CA THR A 183 28.53 19.00 -17.22
C THR A 183 27.75 19.06 -18.54
N LEU A 184 26.54 18.48 -18.57
CA LEU A 184 25.64 18.58 -19.72
C LEU A 184 25.28 20.04 -20.02
N ASN A 185 24.95 20.83 -19.00
CA ASN A 185 24.67 22.27 -19.18
C ASN A 185 25.85 23.04 -19.78
N GLU A 186 27.08 22.77 -19.36
CA GLU A 186 28.27 23.41 -19.96
C GLU A 186 28.47 22.98 -21.42
N GLY A 187 28.16 21.74 -21.77
CA GLY A 187 28.14 21.27 -23.15
C GLY A 187 27.09 21.97 -24.00
N ILE A 188 25.87 22.12 -23.46
CA ILE A 188 24.78 22.88 -24.11
C ILE A 188 25.20 24.32 -24.41
N LYS A 189 25.89 24.98 -23.46
CA LYS A 189 26.44 26.33 -23.67
C LYS A 189 27.50 26.35 -24.79
N LYS A 190 28.43 25.39 -24.82
CA LYS A 190 29.42 25.25 -25.87
C LYS A 190 28.77 25.00 -27.23
N LEU A 191 27.68 24.29 -27.31
CA LEU A 191 26.84 24.14 -28.47
C LEU A 191 26.03 25.40 -28.81
N GLN A 192 26.15 26.49 -28.05
CA GLN A 192 25.38 27.71 -28.19
C GLN A 192 23.87 27.48 -28.26
N LEU A 193 23.39 26.55 -27.43
CA LEU A 193 21.97 26.28 -27.17
C LEU A 193 21.54 26.99 -25.90
N THR A 194 20.23 27.26 -25.77
CA THR A 194 19.65 27.91 -24.59
C THR A 194 19.05 26.87 -23.66
N GLN A 195 19.67 26.68 -22.52
CA GLN A 195 19.08 25.97 -21.40
C GLN A 195 18.24 26.98 -20.58
N GLN A 196 16.99 26.64 -20.28
CA GLN A 196 16.01 27.58 -19.69
C GLN A 196 16.14 27.73 -18.17
N ASN A 197 16.68 26.71 -17.46
CA ASN A 197 16.78 26.74 -16.01
C ASN A 197 18.03 27.50 -15.57
N THR A 198 17.86 28.42 -14.65
CA THR A 198 19.00 29.14 -14.04
C THR A 198 19.67 28.38 -12.95
N LEU A 199 18.90 27.51 -12.26
CA LEU A 199 19.35 26.62 -11.20
C LEU A 199 18.54 25.32 -11.28
N PHE A 200 19.22 24.18 -11.23
CA PHE A 200 18.61 22.86 -11.41
C PHE A 200 19.31 21.81 -10.54
N PHE A 201 18.63 20.69 -10.33
CA PHE A 201 19.23 19.52 -9.70
C PHE A 201 19.71 18.51 -10.75
N ASP A 202 18.80 17.88 -11.47
CA ASP A 202 19.06 16.79 -12.41
C ASP A 202 18.35 16.95 -13.76
N THR A 203 17.48 17.95 -13.90
CA THR A 203 16.60 18.11 -15.06
C THR A 203 16.87 19.43 -15.77
N LEU A 204 17.09 19.36 -17.09
CA LEU A 204 17.35 20.50 -17.95
C LEU A 204 16.26 20.63 -19.03
N PHE A 205 15.86 21.87 -19.32
CA PHE A 205 14.95 22.23 -20.41
C PHE A 205 15.71 23.03 -21.47
N ILE A 206 15.83 22.46 -22.65
CA ILE A 206 16.74 22.96 -23.70
C ILE A 206 15.91 23.45 -24.91
N LYS A 207 16.11 24.68 -25.33
CA LYS A 207 15.56 25.16 -26.59
C LYS A 207 16.38 24.62 -27.78
N VAL A 208 15.67 24.03 -28.72
CA VAL A 208 16.22 23.45 -29.97
C VAL A 208 15.50 24.04 -31.17
N THR A 209 16.10 23.94 -32.36
CA THR A 209 15.49 24.43 -33.60
C THR A 209 14.31 23.53 -34.04
N ASN A 210 14.46 22.22 -33.86
CA ASN A 210 13.45 21.23 -34.23
C ASN A 210 13.51 20.01 -33.32
N GLU A 211 12.54 19.89 -32.41
CA GLU A 211 12.44 18.79 -31.46
C GLU A 211 12.22 17.44 -32.15
N ASN A 212 11.56 17.40 -33.31
CA ASN A 212 11.30 16.13 -34.00
C ASN A 212 12.60 15.57 -34.60
N LYS A 213 13.52 16.44 -35.07
CA LYS A 213 14.83 16.01 -35.53
C LYS A 213 15.68 15.46 -34.40
N VAL A 214 15.66 16.12 -33.23
CA VAL A 214 16.30 15.58 -32.01
C VAL A 214 15.72 14.21 -31.66
N LYS A 215 14.40 14.06 -31.69
CA LYS A 215 13.72 12.83 -31.41
C LYS A 215 14.14 11.69 -32.36
N GLU A 216 14.15 11.95 -33.65
CA GLU A 216 14.54 10.96 -34.66
C GLU A 216 15.99 10.45 -34.45
N ILE A 217 16.92 11.35 -34.14
CA ILE A 217 18.32 10.99 -33.92
C ILE A 217 18.46 10.24 -32.60
N ALA A 218 17.79 10.70 -31.53
CA ALA A 218 17.81 10.05 -30.21
C ALA A 218 17.24 8.63 -30.27
N GLU A 219 16.10 8.45 -30.93
CA GLU A 219 15.47 7.11 -31.07
C GLU A 219 16.33 6.14 -31.90
N LYS A 220 17.09 6.61 -32.91
CA LYS A 220 18.07 5.79 -33.62
C LYS A 220 19.24 5.33 -32.75
N LYS A 221 19.53 6.08 -31.69
CA LYS A 221 20.54 5.74 -30.66
C LYS A 221 19.93 5.08 -29.44
N GLU A 222 18.66 4.65 -29.52
CA GLU A 222 17.91 4.00 -28.44
C GLU A 222 17.79 4.86 -27.17
N ILE A 223 17.73 6.19 -27.32
CA ILE A 223 17.57 7.17 -26.22
C ILE A 223 16.23 7.89 -26.36
N ASN A 224 15.50 8.00 -25.25
CA ASN A 224 14.24 8.74 -25.18
C ASN A 224 14.40 10.01 -24.34
N PHE A 225 13.89 11.13 -24.85
CA PHE A 225 13.76 12.38 -24.10
C PHE A 225 12.29 12.75 -23.92
N LEU A 226 12.01 13.72 -23.05
CA LEU A 226 10.70 14.34 -22.94
C LEU A 226 10.63 15.57 -23.86
N TYR A 227 9.57 15.67 -24.65
CA TYR A 227 9.28 16.80 -25.57
C TYR A 227 8.04 17.55 -25.04
N PRO A 228 8.21 18.47 -24.06
CA PRO A 228 7.08 19.08 -23.34
C PRO A 228 6.30 20.09 -24.14
N GLU A 229 6.95 20.74 -25.10
CA GLU A 229 6.40 21.76 -25.99
C GLU A 229 7.24 21.89 -27.27
N LYS A 230 6.71 22.59 -28.27
CA LYS A 230 7.41 22.81 -29.54
C LYS A 230 8.79 23.43 -29.32
N ASN A 231 9.80 22.91 -29.99
CA ASN A 231 11.19 23.34 -29.91
C ASN A 231 11.83 23.27 -28.52
N VAL A 232 11.34 22.38 -27.65
CA VAL A 232 11.92 22.14 -26.33
C VAL A 232 12.13 20.65 -26.09
N VAL A 233 13.33 20.31 -25.60
CA VAL A 233 13.71 18.98 -25.12
C VAL A 233 14.00 19.07 -23.66
N ALA A 234 13.41 18.16 -22.87
CA ALA A 234 13.69 18.03 -21.45
C ALA A 234 14.45 16.71 -21.19
N ILE A 235 15.52 16.82 -20.42
CA ILE A 235 16.44 15.71 -20.10
C ILE A 235 16.57 15.63 -18.60
N SER A 236 16.28 14.45 -18.04
CA SER A 236 16.46 14.15 -16.61
C SER A 236 17.50 13.05 -16.46
N LEU A 237 18.42 13.25 -15.53
CA LEU A 237 19.49 12.31 -15.21
C LEU A 237 19.21 11.58 -13.89
N ASN A 238 19.82 10.44 -13.73
CA ASN A 238 19.70 9.63 -12.53
C ASN A 238 21.05 8.97 -12.16
N GLU A 239 21.04 8.13 -11.14
CA GLU A 239 22.22 7.45 -10.61
C GLU A 239 22.85 6.42 -11.57
N THR A 240 22.17 6.03 -12.64
CA THR A 240 22.73 5.13 -13.67
C THR A 240 23.40 5.90 -14.82
N THR A 241 23.24 7.22 -14.87
CA THR A 241 23.86 8.08 -15.87
C THR A 241 25.36 8.23 -15.61
N ASN A 242 26.16 8.15 -16.66
CA ASN A 242 27.61 8.32 -16.62
C ASN A 242 28.07 9.41 -17.61
N LEU A 243 29.39 9.66 -17.72
CA LEU A 243 29.94 10.70 -18.59
C LEU A 243 29.82 10.34 -20.07
N GLU A 244 29.80 9.07 -20.42
CA GLU A 244 29.62 8.61 -21.80
C GLU A 244 28.21 8.92 -22.27
N ASP A 245 27.19 8.71 -21.43
CA ASP A 245 25.80 9.10 -21.70
C ASP A 245 25.70 10.62 -21.95
N ILE A 246 26.40 11.45 -21.15
CA ILE A 246 26.44 12.91 -21.34
C ILE A 246 27.02 13.27 -22.69
N ASN A 247 28.13 12.63 -23.07
CA ASN A 247 28.77 12.86 -24.36
C ASN A 247 27.89 12.43 -25.54
N GLU A 248 27.16 11.32 -25.39
CA GLU A 248 26.22 10.87 -26.41
C GLU A 248 25.02 11.80 -26.56
N ILE A 249 24.47 12.30 -25.46
CA ILE A 249 23.41 13.31 -25.44
C ILE A 249 23.87 14.58 -26.18
N LEU A 250 25.09 15.04 -25.91
CA LEU A 250 25.66 16.21 -26.59
C LEU A 250 25.89 15.98 -28.09
N GLU A 251 26.28 14.77 -28.48
CA GLU A 251 26.41 14.36 -29.88
C GLU A 251 25.05 14.41 -30.60
N ILE A 252 23.99 13.87 -29.99
CA ILE A 252 22.60 13.93 -30.51
C ILE A 252 22.18 15.40 -30.75
N LEU A 253 22.41 16.26 -29.76
CA LEU A 253 22.05 17.68 -29.87
C LEU A 253 22.87 18.39 -30.92
N ALA A 254 24.19 18.12 -31.01
CA ALA A 254 25.07 18.69 -32.01
C ALA A 254 24.66 18.31 -33.46
N GLU A 255 24.39 17.02 -33.70
CA GLU A 255 23.93 16.50 -34.99
C GLU A 255 22.58 17.12 -35.39
N ALA A 256 21.62 17.19 -34.46
CA ALA A 256 20.31 17.78 -34.73
C ALA A 256 20.37 19.24 -35.12
N GLU A 257 21.28 20.00 -34.51
CA GLU A 257 21.47 21.44 -34.73
C GLU A 257 22.52 21.77 -35.79
N GLY A 258 23.16 20.77 -36.42
CA GLY A 258 24.20 20.95 -37.40
C GLY A 258 25.45 21.64 -36.85
N LYS A 259 25.84 21.33 -35.63
CA LYS A 259 26.96 21.91 -34.88
C LYS A 259 28.09 20.91 -34.69
N SER A 260 29.28 21.42 -34.39
CA SER A 260 30.44 20.58 -34.06
C SER A 260 30.20 19.83 -32.74
N ILE A 261 30.61 18.58 -32.68
CA ILE A 261 30.50 17.74 -31.50
C ILE A 261 31.32 18.33 -30.35
N VAL A 262 30.73 18.35 -29.17
CA VAL A 262 31.36 18.71 -27.89
C VAL A 262 31.46 17.48 -27.04
N LYS A 263 32.66 17.21 -26.50
CA LYS A 263 32.91 16.08 -25.54
C LYS A 263 33.65 16.57 -24.33
N PHE A 264 33.46 15.82 -23.24
CA PHE A 264 34.18 16.00 -21.97
C PHE A 264 34.89 14.69 -21.59
N ASP A 265 36.11 14.83 -21.09
CA ASP A 265 36.91 13.72 -20.55
C ASP A 265 36.74 13.60 -19.04
N THR A 266 36.18 14.61 -18.38
CA THR A 266 35.97 14.65 -16.95
C THR A 266 34.65 15.34 -16.62
N VAL A 267 34.02 14.91 -15.51
CA VAL A 267 32.83 15.54 -14.95
C VAL A 267 33.19 16.88 -14.31
N ILE A 268 32.39 17.92 -14.57
CA ILE A 268 32.59 19.25 -14.00
C ILE A 268 31.82 19.37 -12.69
N GLU A 269 32.51 19.72 -11.62
CA GLU A 269 31.91 19.92 -10.30
C GLU A 269 31.01 21.16 -10.28
N ASN A 270 29.76 20.99 -9.82
CA ASN A 270 28.84 22.10 -9.60
C ASN A 270 28.95 22.63 -8.17
N LYS A 271 28.86 23.96 -8.03
CA LYS A 271 28.79 24.63 -6.72
C LYS A 271 27.41 25.26 -6.54
N LEU A 272 26.53 24.55 -5.86
CA LEU A 272 25.22 25.09 -5.51
C LEU A 272 25.37 26.39 -4.71
N PRO A 273 24.56 27.44 -4.99
CA PRO A 273 24.55 28.67 -4.22
C PRO A 273 24.22 28.41 -2.74
N LYS A 274 24.95 29.05 -1.83
CA LYS A 274 24.82 28.84 -0.37
C LYS A 274 23.36 28.90 0.13
N LYS A 275 22.57 29.82 -0.40
CA LYS A 275 21.14 30.01 -0.01
C LYS A 275 20.21 28.83 -0.32
N PHE A 276 20.62 27.90 -1.17
CA PHE A 276 19.86 26.71 -1.53
C PHE A 276 20.49 25.43 -0.98
N LYS A 277 21.75 25.51 -0.53
CA LYS A 277 22.49 24.36 -0.04
C LYS A 277 21.97 23.94 1.33
N ARG A 278 21.71 22.66 1.50
CA ARG A 278 21.39 22.07 2.81
C ARG A 278 22.56 22.23 3.77
N THR A 279 22.27 22.72 4.96
CA THR A 279 23.23 22.83 6.06
C THR A 279 22.88 21.96 7.26
N SER A 280 21.62 21.53 7.35
CA SER A 280 21.15 20.66 8.42
C SER A 280 21.60 19.21 8.22
N ASN A 281 21.94 18.57 9.32
CA ASN A 281 22.23 17.14 9.35
C ASN A 281 20.94 16.31 9.14
N PHE A 282 21.10 15.09 8.66
CA PHE A 282 20.03 14.11 8.53
C PHE A 282 20.60 12.70 8.68
N MET A 283 19.74 11.74 9.01
CA MET A 283 20.11 10.34 9.22
C MET A 283 21.27 10.20 10.24
N THR A 284 21.15 10.91 11.38
CA THR A 284 22.18 10.97 12.41
C THR A 284 22.17 9.78 13.38
N ASN A 285 21.26 8.85 13.23
CA ASN A 285 21.19 7.64 14.04
C ASN A 285 22.29 6.66 13.63
N GLU A 286 22.89 6.01 14.60
CA GLU A 286 24.01 5.07 14.45
C GLU A 286 23.79 3.97 13.41
N VAL A 287 22.54 3.54 13.19
CA VAL A 287 22.19 2.52 12.17
C VAL A 287 22.59 2.92 10.75
N PHE A 288 22.66 4.23 10.47
CA PHE A 288 23.03 4.76 9.15
C PHE A 288 24.54 4.87 8.93
N ASP A 289 25.35 4.51 9.94
CA ASP A 289 26.81 4.55 9.89
C ASP A 289 27.46 3.15 10.06
N LYS A 290 26.64 2.07 10.05
CA LYS A 290 27.14 0.73 10.43
C LYS A 290 27.18 -0.32 9.32
N TYR A 291 26.30 -0.27 8.34
CA TYR A 291 26.06 -1.42 7.47
C TYR A 291 26.34 -1.08 5.99
N HIS A 292 27.58 -0.70 5.68
CA HIS A 292 27.99 -0.19 4.36
C HIS A 292 28.63 -1.24 3.46
N SER A 293 28.74 -2.49 3.89
CA SER A 293 29.19 -3.60 3.06
C SER A 293 28.09 -4.64 2.83
N GLU A 294 28.16 -5.36 1.71
CA GLU A 294 27.20 -6.44 1.41
C GLU A 294 27.06 -7.44 2.55
N THR A 295 28.22 -7.89 3.09
CA THR A 295 28.22 -8.88 4.18
C THR A 295 27.54 -8.36 5.45
N GLU A 296 27.80 -7.11 5.83
CA GLU A 296 27.16 -6.49 7.01
C GLU A 296 25.67 -6.29 6.79
N MET A 297 25.27 -5.82 5.61
CA MET A 297 23.85 -5.63 5.26
C MET A 297 23.12 -6.98 5.25
N MET A 298 23.67 -8.04 4.66
CA MET A 298 23.06 -9.38 4.66
C MET A 298 22.87 -9.91 6.09
N ARG A 299 23.85 -9.72 6.97
CA ARG A 299 23.74 -10.11 8.39
C ARG A 299 22.73 -9.25 9.14
N TYR A 300 22.65 -7.97 8.84
CA TYR A 300 21.66 -7.07 9.43
C TYR A 300 20.24 -7.42 9.01
N LEU A 301 20.01 -7.67 7.71
CA LEU A 301 18.72 -8.15 7.21
C LEU A 301 18.30 -9.47 7.90
N LYS A 302 19.23 -10.41 8.05
CA LYS A 302 18.96 -11.68 8.75
C LYS A 302 18.66 -11.48 10.24
N LYS A 303 19.31 -10.52 10.88
CA LYS A 303 19.00 -10.13 12.27
C LYS A 303 17.56 -9.58 12.39
N LEU A 304 17.13 -8.73 11.46
CA LEU A 304 15.77 -8.18 11.44
C LEU A 304 14.73 -9.26 11.11
N GLU A 305 15.00 -10.11 10.13
CA GLU A 305 14.14 -11.24 9.75
C GLU A 305 13.82 -12.16 10.94
N ARG A 306 14.81 -12.43 11.79
CA ARG A 306 14.63 -13.29 12.98
C ARG A 306 13.76 -12.67 14.09
N GLN A 307 13.43 -11.39 14.00
CA GLN A 307 12.62 -10.72 15.03
C GLN A 307 11.13 -10.94 14.87
N ASP A 308 10.68 -11.48 13.73
CA ASP A 308 9.28 -11.78 13.47
C ASP A 308 9.12 -13.07 12.65
N LEU A 309 7.89 -13.58 12.63
CA LEU A 309 7.50 -14.76 11.86
C LEU A 309 7.36 -14.44 10.37
N SER A 310 7.61 -15.45 9.55
CA SER A 310 7.38 -15.42 8.10
C SER A 310 6.66 -16.68 7.65
N LEU A 311 6.09 -16.68 6.44
CA LEU A 311 5.32 -17.80 5.88
C LEU A 311 6.14 -19.08 5.68
N ASN A 312 7.47 -19.00 5.63
CA ASN A 312 8.35 -20.19 5.61
C ASN A 312 8.69 -20.72 7.00
N HIS A 313 8.23 -20.07 8.06
CA HIS A 313 8.29 -20.60 9.44
C HIS A 313 6.98 -21.29 9.83
N SER A 314 5.84 -20.64 9.60
CA SER A 314 4.51 -21.14 9.93
C SER A 314 3.43 -20.46 9.08
N MET A 315 2.23 -21.03 9.10
CA MET A 315 1.03 -20.39 8.57
C MET A 315 0.78 -19.04 9.25
N ILE A 316 0.38 -18.04 8.46
CA ILE A 316 -0.11 -16.75 8.95
C ILE A 316 -1.59 -16.65 8.57
N SER A 317 -2.47 -17.02 9.49
CA SER A 317 -3.90 -17.22 9.26
C SER A 317 -4.74 -15.95 9.44
N LEU A 318 -4.28 -14.82 8.85
CA LEU A 318 -4.97 -13.53 8.96
C LEU A 318 -6.28 -13.52 8.18
N GLY A 319 -7.41 -13.62 8.87
CA GLY A 319 -8.74 -13.54 8.26
C GLY A 319 -8.99 -12.21 7.56
N SER A 320 -9.63 -12.32 6.41
CA SER A 320 -9.82 -11.33 5.36
C SER A 320 -8.54 -10.74 4.77
N CYS A 321 -7.41 -11.41 4.96
CA CYS A 321 -6.12 -11.01 4.40
C CYS A 321 -5.37 -12.25 3.94
N THR A 322 -5.70 -12.77 2.75
CA THR A 322 -5.13 -14.02 2.21
C THR A 322 -3.61 -13.98 2.17
N MET A 323 -2.97 -14.72 3.08
CA MET A 323 -1.52 -14.80 3.23
C MET A 323 -1.02 -16.11 2.63
N LYS A 324 -0.68 -16.09 1.34
CA LYS A 324 -0.16 -17.28 0.63
C LYS A 324 1.36 -17.31 0.68
N LEU A 325 1.92 -18.51 0.83
CA LEU A 325 3.30 -18.77 0.46
C LEU A 325 3.37 -19.01 -1.05
N ASN A 326 4.06 -18.13 -1.76
CA ASN A 326 4.11 -18.10 -3.21
C ASN A 326 5.35 -18.80 -3.76
N ALA A 327 5.29 -19.24 -5.02
CA ALA A 327 6.44 -19.79 -5.71
C ALA A 327 7.48 -18.70 -6.01
N ALA A 328 8.75 -18.96 -5.71
CA ALA A 328 9.84 -18.02 -6.00
C ALA A 328 9.94 -17.70 -7.50
N THR A 329 9.59 -18.64 -8.37
CA THR A 329 9.58 -18.48 -9.83
C THR A 329 8.67 -17.32 -10.29
N GLU A 330 7.57 -17.05 -9.60
CA GLU A 330 6.66 -15.95 -9.94
C GLU A 330 7.32 -14.58 -9.75
N MET A 331 8.30 -14.48 -8.86
CA MET A 331 9.01 -13.23 -8.55
C MET A 331 10.30 -13.03 -9.36
N LEU A 332 10.83 -14.07 -10.00
CA LEU A 332 12.10 -13.99 -10.75
C LEU A 332 12.11 -12.88 -11.81
N PRO A 333 11.05 -12.67 -12.61
CA PRO A 333 11.03 -11.64 -13.64
C PRO A 333 11.21 -10.21 -13.10
N LEU A 334 10.91 -9.96 -11.83
CA LEU A 334 11.05 -8.62 -11.23
C LEU A 334 12.50 -8.13 -11.19
N SER A 335 13.46 -9.09 -11.17
CA SER A 335 14.90 -8.79 -11.17
C SER A 335 15.51 -8.65 -12.57
N TRP A 336 14.75 -8.92 -13.63
CA TRP A 336 15.25 -8.83 -14.99
C TRP A 336 15.24 -7.37 -15.49
N PRO A 337 16.38 -6.85 -15.97
CA PRO A 337 16.49 -5.44 -16.38
C PRO A 337 15.45 -5.03 -17.44
N ASN A 338 15.11 -5.92 -18.35
CA ASN A 338 14.14 -5.69 -19.41
C ASN A 338 12.70 -5.44 -18.89
N TRP A 339 12.41 -5.80 -17.64
CA TRP A 339 11.17 -5.46 -16.95
C TRP A 339 11.37 -4.31 -15.96
N GLY A 340 12.43 -4.38 -15.14
CA GLY A 340 12.67 -3.42 -14.06
C GLY A 340 13.03 -2.01 -14.55
N ASN A 341 13.75 -1.89 -15.65
CA ASN A 341 14.33 -0.61 -16.07
C ASN A 341 13.47 0.18 -17.07
N ILE A 342 12.27 -0.29 -17.40
CA ILE A 342 11.40 0.39 -18.37
C ILE A 342 10.67 1.58 -17.71
N HIS A 343 10.79 2.75 -18.35
CA HIS A 343 10.08 3.96 -17.92
C HIS A 343 8.58 3.90 -18.26
N PRO A 344 7.65 4.34 -17.38
CA PRO A 344 6.19 4.22 -17.60
C PRO A 344 5.66 4.97 -18.81
N PHE A 345 6.39 5.94 -19.33
CA PHE A 345 6.01 6.76 -20.49
C PHE A 345 6.92 6.54 -21.70
N VAL A 346 7.65 5.43 -21.74
CA VAL A 346 8.36 5.01 -22.96
C VAL A 346 7.35 4.85 -24.12
N PRO A 347 7.73 5.13 -25.37
CA PRO A 347 6.87 4.86 -26.52
C PRO A 347 6.35 3.42 -26.53
N LEU A 348 5.06 3.21 -26.78
CA LEU A 348 4.40 1.90 -26.65
C LEU A 348 5.05 0.81 -27.51
N ASN A 349 5.56 1.18 -28.70
CA ASN A 349 6.28 0.26 -29.58
C ASN A 349 7.63 -0.23 -29.01
N GLN A 350 8.15 0.42 -27.98
CA GLN A 350 9.36 -0.01 -27.26
C GLN A 350 9.05 -0.85 -26.00
N ALA A 351 7.78 -1.03 -25.66
CA ALA A 351 7.33 -1.77 -24.49
C ALA A 351 6.32 -2.87 -24.86
N GLN A 352 6.47 -3.52 -26.01
CA GLN A 352 5.51 -4.50 -26.53
C GLN A 352 5.28 -5.67 -25.57
N GLY A 353 6.35 -6.19 -24.93
CA GLY A 353 6.21 -7.27 -23.96
C GLY A 353 5.32 -6.90 -22.76
N TYR A 354 5.43 -5.66 -22.26
CA TYR A 354 4.50 -5.17 -21.24
C TYR A 354 3.07 -5.06 -21.77
N GLN A 355 2.89 -4.56 -23.01
CA GLN A 355 1.54 -4.45 -23.58
C GLN A 355 0.87 -5.81 -23.78
N GLU A 356 1.62 -6.84 -24.18
CA GLU A 356 1.14 -8.22 -24.29
C GLU A 356 0.74 -8.80 -22.93
N VAL A 357 1.58 -8.66 -21.92
CA VAL A 357 1.27 -9.12 -20.55
C VAL A 357 0.05 -8.41 -19.99
N ILE A 358 -0.05 -7.09 -20.16
CA ILE A 358 -1.18 -6.29 -19.69
C ILE A 358 -2.48 -6.74 -20.36
N ALA A 359 -2.49 -6.84 -21.69
CA ALA A 359 -3.68 -7.24 -22.44
C ALA A 359 -4.15 -8.67 -22.09
N ASP A 360 -3.21 -9.60 -21.93
CA ASP A 360 -3.53 -10.98 -21.59
C ASP A 360 -3.96 -11.14 -20.12
N LEU A 361 -3.38 -10.35 -19.21
CA LEU A 361 -3.82 -10.30 -17.82
C LEU A 361 -5.24 -9.69 -17.71
N GLU A 362 -5.52 -8.57 -18.37
CA GLU A 362 -6.85 -7.97 -18.40
C GLU A 362 -7.89 -8.96 -18.96
N LYS A 363 -7.57 -9.66 -20.05
CA LYS A 363 -8.41 -10.72 -20.60
C LYS A 363 -8.66 -11.85 -19.59
N SER A 364 -7.61 -12.32 -18.92
CA SER A 364 -7.73 -13.39 -17.91
C SER A 364 -8.59 -12.95 -16.72
N LEU A 365 -8.44 -11.72 -16.25
CA LEU A 365 -9.25 -11.17 -15.17
C LEU A 365 -10.70 -10.96 -15.60
N ASN A 366 -10.96 -10.55 -16.85
CA ASN A 366 -12.31 -10.48 -17.40
C ASN A 366 -12.99 -11.85 -17.43
N GLU A 367 -12.29 -12.90 -17.86
CA GLU A 367 -12.81 -14.27 -17.88
C GLU A 367 -13.10 -14.81 -16.46
N ILE A 368 -12.19 -14.57 -15.51
CA ILE A 368 -12.33 -15.00 -14.11
C ILE A 368 -13.52 -14.31 -13.43
N THR A 369 -13.71 -13.02 -13.68
CA THR A 369 -14.75 -12.21 -13.02
C THR A 369 -16.09 -12.20 -13.78
N GLY A 370 -16.09 -12.62 -15.05
CA GLY A 370 -17.25 -12.56 -15.94
C GLY A 370 -17.56 -11.16 -16.46
N PHE A 371 -16.67 -10.19 -16.23
CA PHE A 371 -16.85 -8.80 -16.64
C PHE A 371 -16.37 -8.52 -18.08
N TYR A 372 -16.75 -7.35 -18.57
CA TYR A 372 -16.45 -6.92 -19.93
C TYR A 372 -15.07 -6.30 -20.10
N ALA A 373 -14.64 -5.48 -19.12
CA ALA A 373 -13.39 -4.76 -19.21
C ALA A 373 -12.73 -4.58 -17.84
N THR A 374 -11.40 -4.52 -17.83
CA THR A 374 -10.57 -4.32 -16.64
C THR A 374 -9.71 -3.07 -16.79
N SER A 375 -9.44 -2.38 -15.68
CA SER A 375 -8.39 -1.37 -15.56
C SER A 375 -7.39 -1.79 -14.48
N LEU A 376 -6.13 -1.90 -14.85
CA LEU A 376 -5.01 -2.22 -13.94
C LEU A 376 -4.42 -0.99 -13.25
N GLN A 377 -4.97 0.20 -13.47
CA GLN A 377 -4.43 1.46 -12.97
C GLN A 377 -4.43 1.59 -11.45
N PRO A 378 -5.45 1.13 -10.68
CA PRO A 378 -5.44 1.25 -9.23
C PRO A 378 -4.36 0.38 -8.57
N ASN A 379 -3.59 0.95 -7.65
CA ASN A 379 -2.43 0.31 -7.02
C ASN A 379 -2.64 -0.08 -5.56
N SER A 380 -3.88 -0.22 -5.13
CA SER A 380 -4.29 -0.82 -3.85
C SER A 380 -5.77 -1.19 -3.88
N GLY A 381 -6.24 -2.04 -2.96
CA GLY A 381 -7.66 -2.35 -2.81
C GLY A 381 -8.51 -1.11 -2.56
N ALA A 382 -8.12 -0.27 -1.60
CA ALA A 382 -8.79 0.99 -1.30
C ALA A 382 -8.83 1.97 -2.50
N GLN A 383 -7.80 1.98 -3.35
CA GLN A 383 -7.83 2.78 -4.57
C GLN A 383 -8.74 2.15 -5.64
N GLY A 384 -8.83 0.82 -5.70
CA GLY A 384 -9.80 0.10 -6.52
C GLY A 384 -11.23 0.43 -6.10
N GLU A 385 -11.52 0.43 -4.79
CA GLU A 385 -12.83 0.86 -4.26
C GLU A 385 -13.18 2.28 -4.70
N TYR A 386 -12.27 3.22 -4.45
CA TYR A 386 -12.45 4.61 -4.86
C TYR A 386 -12.69 4.74 -6.38
N THR A 387 -11.94 3.99 -7.17
CA THR A 387 -12.03 4.03 -8.63
C THR A 387 -13.36 3.47 -9.12
N GLY A 388 -13.80 2.32 -8.62
CA GLY A 388 -15.07 1.71 -8.99
C GLY A 388 -16.26 2.59 -8.64
N LEU A 389 -16.27 3.19 -7.45
CA LEU A 389 -17.31 4.15 -7.05
C LEU A 389 -17.28 5.43 -7.88
N SER A 390 -16.09 5.91 -8.26
CA SER A 390 -15.96 7.07 -9.16
C SER A 390 -16.49 6.78 -10.56
N VAL A 391 -16.31 5.54 -11.06
CA VAL A 391 -16.89 5.06 -12.33
C VAL A 391 -18.42 5.05 -12.23
N ILE A 392 -18.99 4.52 -11.13
CA ILE A 392 -20.46 4.55 -10.89
C ILE A 392 -20.98 5.99 -10.84
N SER A 393 -20.31 6.87 -10.12
CA SER A 393 -20.70 8.29 -10.03
C SER A 393 -20.65 8.99 -11.40
N ALA A 394 -19.62 8.69 -12.21
CA ALA A 394 -19.50 9.23 -13.56
C ALA A 394 -20.61 8.71 -14.49
N TYR A 395 -20.96 7.43 -14.37
CA TYR A 395 -22.10 6.83 -15.09
C TYR A 395 -23.41 7.54 -14.77
N HIS A 396 -23.76 7.69 -13.49
CA HIS A 396 -24.96 8.41 -13.09
C HIS A 396 -24.95 9.87 -13.58
N THR A 397 -23.81 10.54 -13.45
CA THR A 397 -23.66 11.93 -13.93
C THR A 397 -23.89 12.05 -15.43
N ALA A 398 -23.37 11.11 -16.22
CA ALA A 398 -23.52 11.10 -17.68
C ALA A 398 -24.97 10.82 -18.12
N ASN A 399 -25.76 10.15 -17.30
CA ASN A 399 -27.17 9.87 -17.53
C ASN A 399 -28.11 11.00 -16.99
N GLY A 400 -27.55 12.08 -16.44
CA GLY A 400 -28.33 13.18 -15.84
C GLY A 400 -28.69 12.98 -14.36
N ASP A 401 -28.28 11.86 -13.78
CA ASP A 401 -28.66 11.40 -12.44
C ASP A 401 -27.61 11.73 -11.37
N LYS A 402 -26.95 12.89 -11.45
CA LYS A 402 -25.93 13.32 -10.48
C LYS A 402 -26.43 13.32 -9.02
N HIS A 403 -27.72 13.36 -8.79
CA HIS A 403 -28.35 13.30 -7.48
C HIS A 403 -28.27 11.91 -6.82
N ARG A 404 -27.97 10.83 -7.57
CA ARG A 404 -27.82 9.48 -7.06
C ARG A 404 -26.49 9.31 -6.31
N ASN A 405 -26.46 9.76 -5.06
CA ASN A 405 -25.28 9.84 -4.22
C ASN A 405 -25.38 9.07 -2.89
N ILE A 406 -26.41 8.23 -2.74
CA ILE A 406 -26.53 7.32 -1.58
C ILE A 406 -25.83 5.99 -1.91
N CYS A 407 -25.02 5.52 -0.97
CA CYS A 407 -24.40 4.19 -1.01
C CYS A 407 -24.87 3.36 0.17
N LEU A 408 -25.56 2.25 -0.09
CA LEU A 408 -25.92 1.28 0.95
C LEU A 408 -24.71 0.40 1.25
N ILE A 409 -24.44 0.16 2.52
CA ILE A 409 -23.28 -0.65 2.96
C ILE A 409 -23.70 -1.53 4.14
N PRO A 410 -23.54 -2.87 4.08
CA PRO A 410 -23.83 -3.75 5.20
C PRO A 410 -22.97 -3.43 6.43
N SER A 411 -23.56 -3.60 7.62
CA SER A 411 -22.85 -3.39 8.90
C SER A 411 -21.61 -4.26 9.05
N SER A 412 -21.59 -5.43 8.40
CA SER A 412 -20.47 -6.37 8.35
C SER A 412 -19.31 -5.93 7.44
N ALA A 413 -19.51 -4.89 6.59
CA ALA A 413 -18.51 -4.47 5.62
C ALA A 413 -17.22 -3.98 6.28
N HIS A 414 -16.08 -4.25 5.62
CA HIS A 414 -14.79 -3.73 6.03
C HIS A 414 -14.80 -2.19 6.13
N GLY A 415 -14.03 -1.63 7.07
CA GLY A 415 -14.00 -0.16 7.29
C GLY A 415 -13.55 0.66 6.08
N THR A 416 -12.84 0.05 5.10
CA THR A 416 -12.46 0.70 3.85
C THR A 416 -13.65 1.05 2.98
N ASN A 417 -14.72 0.24 2.97
CA ASN A 417 -15.88 0.47 2.11
C ASN A 417 -16.57 1.81 2.41
N PRO A 418 -17.02 2.10 3.64
CA PRO A 418 -17.61 3.40 3.95
C PRO A 418 -16.63 4.57 3.79
N ALA A 419 -15.35 4.38 4.08
CA ALA A 419 -14.33 5.41 3.86
C ALA A 419 -14.15 5.74 2.38
N SER A 420 -14.07 4.74 1.49
CA SER A 420 -13.99 4.93 0.05
C SER A 420 -15.25 5.57 -0.52
N ALA A 421 -16.44 5.21 -0.01
CA ALA A 421 -17.71 5.79 -0.44
C ALA A 421 -17.75 7.31 -0.19
N VAL A 422 -17.36 7.74 1.00
CA VAL A 422 -17.28 9.16 1.34
C VAL A 422 -16.25 9.90 0.49
N MET A 423 -15.07 9.30 0.27
CA MET A 423 -14.03 9.88 -0.58
C MET A 423 -14.47 10.03 -2.05
N ALA A 424 -15.34 9.15 -2.53
CA ALA A 424 -15.92 9.21 -3.87
C ALA A 424 -17.16 10.13 -3.97
N GLY A 425 -17.55 10.79 -2.86
CA GLY A 425 -18.65 11.74 -2.80
C GLY A 425 -20.01 11.13 -2.47
N PHE A 426 -20.06 9.87 -2.07
CA PHE A 426 -21.32 9.22 -1.64
C PHE A 426 -21.62 9.48 -0.17
N LYS A 427 -22.90 9.47 0.17
CA LYS A 427 -23.42 9.42 1.54
C LYS A 427 -23.69 7.98 1.90
N VAL A 428 -23.13 7.52 3.02
CA VAL A 428 -23.26 6.15 3.48
C VAL A 428 -24.55 5.95 4.27
N VAL A 429 -25.30 4.91 3.91
CA VAL A 429 -26.45 4.39 4.67
C VAL A 429 -26.16 2.92 5.00
N VAL A 430 -26.07 2.62 6.30
CA VAL A 430 -25.74 1.27 6.77
C VAL A 430 -26.97 0.38 6.74
N THR A 431 -26.88 -0.82 6.16
CA THR A 431 -27.90 -1.87 6.24
C THR A 431 -27.54 -2.88 7.33
N LYS A 432 -28.57 -3.47 7.96
CA LYS A 432 -28.40 -4.42 9.05
C LYS A 432 -27.89 -5.78 8.55
N SER A 433 -27.31 -6.53 9.46
CA SER A 433 -27.02 -7.95 9.28
C SER A 433 -27.87 -8.77 10.26
N THR A 434 -28.26 -9.98 9.86
CA THR A 434 -28.99 -10.93 10.71
C THR A 434 -28.07 -11.54 11.76
N GLU A 435 -28.62 -12.23 12.74
CA GLU A 435 -27.85 -12.97 13.74
C GLU A 435 -27.02 -14.12 13.11
N ALA A 436 -27.45 -14.65 11.97
CA ALA A 436 -26.73 -15.66 11.21
C ALA A 436 -25.56 -15.08 10.38
N GLY A 437 -25.36 -13.75 10.41
CA GLY A 437 -24.27 -13.08 9.70
C GLY A 437 -24.58 -12.74 8.24
N ASN A 438 -25.79 -12.97 7.76
CA ASN A 438 -26.25 -12.59 6.43
C ASN A 438 -26.75 -11.13 6.40
N ILE A 439 -26.89 -10.55 5.22
CA ILE A 439 -27.53 -9.25 5.05
C ILE A 439 -29.03 -9.39 5.36
N ASP A 440 -29.56 -8.46 6.14
CA ASP A 440 -31.01 -8.33 6.38
C ASP A 440 -31.66 -7.77 5.10
N VAL A 441 -32.29 -8.68 4.33
CA VAL A 441 -32.88 -8.35 3.02
C VAL A 441 -34.07 -7.39 3.16
N ASP A 442 -34.85 -7.49 4.23
CA ASP A 442 -35.99 -6.63 4.46
C ASP A 442 -35.55 -5.21 4.79
N ASP A 443 -34.55 -5.03 5.68
CA ASP A 443 -33.94 -3.72 5.96
C ASP A 443 -33.29 -3.12 4.71
N LEU A 444 -32.61 -3.96 3.89
CA LEU A 444 -32.04 -3.50 2.62
C LEU A 444 -33.12 -3.02 1.65
N ARG A 445 -34.21 -3.77 1.52
CA ARG A 445 -35.33 -3.43 0.63
C ARG A 445 -35.99 -2.13 1.06
N GLU A 446 -36.33 -1.99 2.35
CA GLU A 446 -36.90 -0.77 2.90
C GLU A 446 -36.03 0.45 2.59
N LYS A 447 -34.70 0.34 2.80
CA LYS A 447 -33.78 1.44 2.53
C LYS A 447 -33.60 1.72 1.03
N ALA A 448 -33.56 0.68 0.19
CA ALA A 448 -33.46 0.86 -1.25
C ALA A 448 -34.69 1.59 -1.81
N GLU A 449 -35.89 1.29 -1.31
CA GLU A 449 -37.14 1.98 -1.67
C GLU A 449 -37.20 3.40 -1.12
N LEU A 450 -36.80 3.60 0.13
CA LEU A 450 -36.76 4.93 0.79
C LEU A 450 -35.85 5.90 0.01
N TYR A 451 -34.72 5.42 -0.48
CA TYR A 451 -33.73 6.24 -1.18
C TYR A 451 -33.75 6.05 -2.70
N LYS A 452 -34.77 5.41 -3.29
CA LYS A 452 -34.81 5.03 -4.71
C LYS A 452 -34.40 6.13 -5.69
N ASP A 453 -34.78 7.38 -5.42
CA ASP A 453 -34.45 8.49 -6.31
C ASP A 453 -32.98 8.93 -6.18
N ASN A 454 -32.34 8.69 -5.02
CA ASN A 454 -30.96 9.06 -4.72
C ASN A 454 -30.01 7.86 -4.62
N LEU A 455 -30.53 6.63 -4.77
CA LEU A 455 -29.72 5.42 -4.64
C LEU A 455 -28.72 5.33 -5.80
N GLY A 456 -27.43 5.46 -5.51
CA GLY A 456 -26.35 5.38 -6.47
C GLY A 456 -25.66 4.02 -6.48
N ALA A 457 -25.42 3.45 -5.29
CA ALA A 457 -24.67 2.19 -5.19
C ALA A 457 -25.05 1.35 -3.95
N LEU A 458 -24.82 0.05 -4.05
CA LEU A 458 -24.57 -0.87 -2.93
C LEU A 458 -23.12 -1.28 -2.95
N MET A 459 -22.41 -1.25 -1.83
CA MET A 459 -21.13 -1.95 -1.67
C MET A 459 -21.35 -3.23 -0.87
N VAL A 460 -20.97 -4.38 -1.43
CA VAL A 460 -21.11 -5.69 -0.80
C VAL A 460 -19.84 -6.50 -0.95
N THR A 461 -19.45 -7.24 0.09
CA THR A 461 -18.36 -8.23 0.05
C THR A 461 -18.97 -9.63 -0.13
N TYR A 462 -18.41 -10.43 -1.05
CA TYR A 462 -18.90 -11.78 -1.28
C TYR A 462 -17.72 -12.77 -1.49
N PRO A 463 -17.67 -13.91 -0.76
CA PRO A 463 -18.44 -14.18 0.47
C PRO A 463 -18.30 -13.06 1.50
N SER A 464 -19.23 -12.97 2.45
CA SER A 464 -19.21 -11.90 3.45
C SER A 464 -17.99 -11.99 4.36
N THR A 465 -17.64 -10.87 5.02
CA THR A 465 -16.59 -10.84 6.05
C THR A 465 -16.89 -11.70 7.28
N HIS A 466 -18.10 -12.24 7.39
CA HIS A 466 -18.45 -13.26 8.36
C HIS A 466 -18.01 -14.69 7.96
N GLY A 467 -17.41 -14.85 6.77
CA GLY A 467 -16.99 -16.16 6.24
C GLY A 467 -18.16 -16.99 5.71
N VAL A 468 -19.23 -16.34 5.25
CA VAL A 468 -20.46 -16.99 4.81
C VAL A 468 -20.80 -16.60 3.36
N PHE A 469 -21.21 -17.58 2.54
CA PHE A 469 -21.81 -17.32 1.24
C PHE A 469 -23.26 -16.84 1.45
N GLU A 470 -23.53 -15.61 1.04
CA GLU A 470 -24.88 -15.00 1.08
C GLU A 470 -25.78 -15.67 0.06
N SER A 471 -26.75 -16.50 0.51
CA SER A 471 -27.67 -17.22 -0.38
C SER A 471 -28.61 -16.28 -1.14
N SER A 472 -28.97 -15.15 -0.53
CA SER A 472 -29.87 -14.14 -1.12
C SER A 472 -29.17 -13.14 -2.03
N ILE A 473 -27.89 -13.34 -2.38
CA ILE A 473 -27.10 -12.31 -3.10
C ILE A 473 -27.76 -11.86 -4.41
N LYS A 474 -28.38 -12.77 -5.18
CA LYS A 474 -29.06 -12.41 -6.44
C LYS A 474 -30.33 -11.59 -6.22
N GLU A 475 -31.04 -11.83 -5.13
CA GLU A 475 -32.19 -11.01 -4.73
C GLU A 475 -31.72 -9.60 -4.30
N ILE A 476 -30.66 -9.54 -3.49
CA ILE A 476 -30.06 -8.30 -3.04
C ILE A 476 -29.64 -7.42 -4.23
N THR A 477 -28.92 -7.97 -5.21
CA THR A 477 -28.49 -7.22 -6.39
C THR A 477 -29.67 -6.76 -7.24
N LYS A 478 -30.72 -7.59 -7.39
CA LYS A 478 -31.95 -7.25 -8.10
C LYS A 478 -32.70 -6.09 -7.41
N ILE A 479 -32.78 -6.07 -6.08
CA ILE A 479 -33.40 -4.96 -5.35
C ILE A 479 -32.70 -3.64 -5.69
N ILE A 480 -31.37 -3.61 -5.69
CA ILE A 480 -30.59 -2.42 -5.99
C ILE A 480 -30.82 -1.94 -7.43
N HIS A 481 -30.73 -2.83 -8.41
CA HIS A 481 -30.97 -2.49 -9.81
C HIS A 481 -32.39 -1.98 -10.06
N THR A 482 -33.40 -2.59 -9.43
CA THR A 482 -34.79 -2.17 -9.55
C THR A 482 -35.01 -0.74 -9.05
N ASN A 483 -34.20 -0.30 -8.08
CA ASN A 483 -34.23 1.05 -7.51
C ASN A 483 -33.20 2.01 -8.17
N GLY A 484 -32.59 1.61 -9.31
CA GLY A 484 -31.72 2.45 -10.13
C GLY A 484 -30.27 2.55 -9.65
N GLY A 485 -29.88 1.86 -8.58
CA GLY A 485 -28.50 1.77 -8.08
C GLY A 485 -27.64 0.80 -8.86
N GLN A 486 -26.31 0.94 -8.72
CA GLN A 486 -25.31 0.00 -9.23
C GLN A 486 -24.76 -0.86 -8.09
N VAL A 487 -24.34 -2.09 -8.38
CA VAL A 487 -23.77 -3.01 -7.39
C VAL A 487 -22.24 -3.03 -7.51
N TYR A 488 -21.59 -2.52 -6.47
CA TYR A 488 -20.16 -2.63 -6.27
C TYR A 488 -19.84 -3.85 -5.40
N MET A 489 -19.07 -4.79 -5.91
CA MET A 489 -18.59 -5.93 -5.13
C MET A 489 -17.13 -5.73 -4.70
N ASP A 490 -16.89 -5.83 -3.40
CA ASP A 490 -15.56 -5.96 -2.84
C ASP A 490 -15.01 -7.36 -3.13
N GLY A 491 -13.98 -7.43 -3.97
CA GLY A 491 -13.35 -8.67 -4.42
C GLY A 491 -12.19 -9.14 -3.52
N ALA A 492 -12.08 -8.64 -2.29
CA ALA A 492 -11.07 -9.10 -1.34
C ALA A 492 -11.15 -10.62 -1.10
N ASN A 493 -12.35 -11.20 -1.17
CA ASN A 493 -12.64 -12.61 -0.89
C ASN A 493 -12.71 -13.47 -2.18
N MET A 494 -12.09 -13.06 -3.29
CA MET A 494 -12.04 -13.85 -4.52
C MET A 494 -11.42 -15.24 -4.36
N ASN A 495 -10.64 -15.46 -3.29
CA ASN A 495 -10.04 -16.76 -2.98
C ASN A 495 -11.08 -17.88 -2.78
N ALA A 496 -12.33 -17.52 -2.50
CA ALA A 496 -13.48 -18.44 -2.40
C ALA A 496 -14.35 -18.51 -3.67
N GLN A 497 -13.99 -17.83 -4.76
CA GLN A 497 -14.86 -17.70 -5.92
C GLN A 497 -14.25 -18.23 -7.22
N VAL A 498 -12.95 -18.05 -7.44
CA VAL A 498 -12.29 -18.31 -8.74
C VAL A 498 -12.59 -19.71 -9.26
N GLY A 499 -13.20 -19.77 -10.45
CA GLY A 499 -13.56 -21.03 -11.12
C GLY A 499 -14.77 -21.77 -10.54
N LEU A 500 -15.40 -21.27 -9.46
CA LEU A 500 -16.65 -21.82 -8.88
C LEU A 500 -17.83 -20.88 -9.12
N THR A 501 -17.64 -19.61 -8.97
CA THR A 501 -18.60 -18.53 -9.27
C THR A 501 -17.83 -17.29 -9.71
N ASN A 502 -18.53 -16.21 -10.07
CA ASN A 502 -17.88 -14.93 -10.39
C ASN A 502 -18.80 -13.73 -10.10
N PRO A 503 -18.22 -12.54 -9.92
CA PRO A 503 -18.96 -11.32 -9.61
C PRO A 503 -20.09 -10.98 -10.59
N ALA A 504 -19.88 -11.11 -11.90
CA ALA A 504 -20.89 -10.77 -12.90
C ALA A 504 -22.12 -11.71 -12.80
N THR A 505 -21.90 -13.00 -12.57
CA THR A 505 -22.99 -14.00 -12.44
C THR A 505 -23.87 -13.73 -11.22
N ILE A 506 -23.34 -13.19 -10.16
CA ILE A 506 -24.11 -12.83 -8.96
C ILE A 506 -24.76 -11.44 -9.05
N GLY A 507 -24.53 -10.70 -10.13
CA GLY A 507 -25.20 -9.44 -10.43
C GLY A 507 -24.43 -8.18 -10.01
N ALA A 508 -23.12 -8.26 -9.81
CA ALA A 508 -22.30 -7.06 -9.60
C ALA A 508 -22.07 -6.32 -10.92
N ASP A 509 -21.95 -4.99 -10.86
CA ASP A 509 -21.66 -4.12 -12.00
C ASP A 509 -20.19 -3.74 -12.07
N VAL A 510 -19.53 -3.64 -10.92
CA VAL A 510 -18.10 -3.41 -10.76
C VAL A 510 -17.55 -4.20 -9.58
N CYS A 511 -16.33 -4.70 -9.74
CA CYS A 511 -15.60 -5.37 -8.68
C CYS A 511 -14.15 -4.89 -8.69
N HIS A 512 -13.58 -4.55 -7.53
CA HIS A 512 -12.12 -4.50 -7.43
C HIS A 512 -11.57 -5.87 -7.04
N LEU A 513 -10.36 -6.14 -7.48
CA LEU A 513 -9.60 -7.32 -7.09
C LEU A 513 -8.42 -6.91 -6.22
N ASN A 514 -7.98 -7.81 -5.36
CA ASN A 514 -6.73 -7.66 -4.61
C ASN A 514 -5.73 -8.69 -5.16
N LEU A 515 -4.87 -8.26 -6.11
CA LEU A 515 -3.89 -9.17 -6.70
C LEU A 515 -2.86 -9.64 -5.66
N HIS A 516 -2.67 -8.85 -4.59
CA HIS A 516 -1.85 -9.17 -3.42
C HIS A 516 -2.53 -10.12 -2.40
N LYS A 517 -3.66 -10.70 -2.76
CA LYS A 517 -4.36 -11.76 -2.00
C LYS A 517 -4.49 -13.00 -2.87
N THR A 518 -5.59 -13.12 -3.62
CA THR A 518 -5.92 -14.30 -4.43
C THR A 518 -4.90 -14.58 -5.54
N PHE A 519 -4.28 -13.55 -6.13
CA PHE A 519 -3.41 -13.67 -7.30
C PHE A 519 -1.92 -13.51 -6.99
N ALA A 520 -1.52 -13.94 -5.81
CA ALA A 520 -0.15 -14.28 -5.40
C ALA A 520 0.87 -13.13 -5.28
N ILE A 521 0.54 -11.87 -5.54
CA ILE A 521 1.48 -10.81 -5.20
C ILE A 521 1.70 -10.85 -3.69
N PRO A 522 2.95 -10.96 -3.20
CA PRO A 522 3.22 -11.16 -1.78
C PRO A 522 2.80 -9.96 -0.96
N HIS A 523 2.24 -10.21 0.23
CA HIS A 523 1.92 -9.13 1.17
C HIS A 523 3.15 -8.43 1.74
N GLY A 524 4.29 -9.12 1.84
CA GLY A 524 5.62 -8.57 2.17
C GLY A 524 5.63 -7.66 3.41
N GLY A 525 4.84 -8.00 4.44
CA GLY A 525 4.67 -7.16 5.62
C GLY A 525 3.69 -5.98 5.43
N GLY A 526 2.91 -5.96 4.33
CA GLY A 526 1.88 -4.96 4.09
C GLY A 526 1.84 -4.38 2.67
N GLY A 527 2.21 -5.13 1.69
CA GLY A 527 2.24 -4.77 0.26
C GLY A 527 3.54 -5.20 -0.40
N PRO A 528 3.65 -5.13 -1.75
CA PRO A 528 2.97 -4.17 -2.65
C PRO A 528 1.50 -4.47 -2.90
N GLY A 529 0.68 -3.42 -2.94
CA GLY A 529 -0.73 -3.50 -3.26
C GLY A 529 -1.00 -3.28 -4.75
N VAL A 530 -1.94 -4.04 -5.32
CA VAL A 530 -2.53 -3.79 -6.65
C VAL A 530 -4.01 -4.12 -6.58
N GLY A 531 -4.86 -3.21 -7.05
CA GLY A 531 -6.31 -3.31 -6.92
C GLY A 531 -7.05 -2.99 -8.22
N PRO A 532 -6.92 -3.80 -9.29
CA PRO A 532 -7.62 -3.54 -10.54
C PRO A 532 -9.13 -3.57 -10.35
N ILE A 533 -9.84 -2.80 -11.17
CA ILE A 533 -11.30 -2.87 -11.25
C ILE A 533 -11.72 -3.55 -12.55
N CYS A 534 -12.70 -4.43 -12.41
CA CYS A 534 -13.38 -5.10 -13.52
C CYS A 534 -14.83 -4.62 -13.56
N VAL A 535 -15.37 -4.33 -14.75
CA VAL A 535 -16.66 -3.67 -14.92
C VAL A 535 -17.51 -4.30 -16.02
N THR A 536 -18.83 -4.15 -15.91
CA THR A 536 -19.81 -4.47 -16.95
C THR A 536 -19.66 -3.55 -18.16
N LYS A 537 -20.26 -3.95 -19.28
CA LYS A 537 -20.18 -3.24 -20.57
C LYS A 537 -20.64 -1.77 -20.48
N HIS A 538 -21.69 -1.47 -19.73
CA HIS A 538 -22.22 -0.10 -19.61
C HIS A 538 -21.34 0.83 -18.78
N LEU A 539 -20.48 0.28 -17.89
CA LEU A 539 -19.52 1.04 -17.09
C LEU A 539 -18.13 1.16 -17.75
N ALA A 540 -17.82 0.31 -18.74
CA ALA A 540 -16.52 0.31 -19.42
C ALA A 540 -16.12 1.68 -20.04
N PRO A 541 -17.04 2.48 -20.61
CA PRO A 541 -16.72 3.80 -21.12
C PRO A 541 -16.14 4.77 -20.09
N PHE A 542 -16.35 4.51 -18.79
CA PHE A 542 -15.95 5.39 -17.69
C PHE A 542 -14.65 4.96 -16.98
N LEU A 543 -14.01 3.87 -17.43
CA LEU A 543 -12.72 3.43 -16.87
C LEU A 543 -11.66 4.55 -16.92
N PRO A 544 -10.74 4.62 -15.93
CA PRO A 544 -9.84 5.75 -15.75
C PRO A 544 -8.89 5.96 -16.94
N SER A 545 -8.76 7.22 -17.37
CA SER A 545 -7.81 7.66 -18.40
C SER A 545 -6.41 7.91 -17.83
N ASN A 546 -5.44 8.14 -18.74
CA ASN A 546 -4.16 8.73 -18.38
C ASN A 546 -3.88 9.92 -19.32
N PRO A 547 -3.34 11.03 -18.82
CA PRO A 547 -3.14 12.23 -19.65
C PRO A 547 -2.04 12.12 -20.69
N ILE A 548 -1.15 11.13 -20.58
CA ILE A 548 0.01 10.93 -21.47
C ILE A 548 -0.17 9.71 -22.36
N VAL A 549 -0.64 8.60 -21.81
CA VAL A 549 -0.87 7.35 -22.53
C VAL A 549 -2.38 7.10 -22.59
N LYS A 550 -2.89 6.83 -23.79
CA LYS A 550 -4.33 6.57 -23.97
C LYS A 550 -4.71 5.26 -23.26
N THR A 551 -5.40 5.37 -22.14
CA THR A 551 -6.05 4.29 -21.38
C THR A 551 -7.52 4.63 -21.15
N GLY A 552 -8.29 3.68 -20.64
CA GLY A 552 -9.70 3.87 -20.27
C GLY A 552 -10.65 4.00 -21.45
N GLY A 553 -11.90 4.38 -21.18
CA GLY A 553 -12.99 4.48 -22.12
C GLY A 553 -13.20 5.89 -22.65
N GLU A 554 -14.23 6.05 -23.53
CA GLU A 554 -14.53 7.33 -24.20
C GLU A 554 -15.07 8.41 -23.26
N LYS A 555 -15.69 8.04 -22.14
CA LYS A 555 -16.22 8.93 -21.10
C LYS A 555 -15.41 8.80 -19.81
N ALA A 556 -14.13 8.49 -19.94
CA ALA A 556 -13.24 8.12 -18.83
C ALA A 556 -13.20 9.15 -17.71
N ILE A 557 -13.16 8.66 -16.47
CA ILE A 557 -12.75 9.48 -15.33
C ILE A 557 -11.27 9.86 -15.43
N SER A 558 -10.85 10.88 -14.70
CA SER A 558 -9.43 11.26 -14.61
C SER A 558 -8.59 10.12 -14.02
N ALA A 559 -7.28 10.15 -14.31
CA ALA A 559 -6.32 9.18 -13.77
C ALA A 559 -6.40 9.06 -12.23
N VAL A 560 -6.35 7.84 -11.74
CA VAL A 560 -6.33 7.54 -10.30
C VAL A 560 -4.92 7.26 -9.77
N SER A 561 -3.98 6.91 -10.64
CA SER A 561 -2.55 6.85 -10.37
C SER A 561 -1.74 7.59 -11.43
N SER A 562 -0.47 7.90 -11.14
CA SER A 562 0.40 8.65 -12.07
C SER A 562 0.77 7.81 -13.29
N ALA A 563 1.12 6.53 -13.07
CA ALA A 563 1.48 5.62 -14.14
C ALA A 563 0.22 5.04 -14.82
N PRO A 564 0.28 4.79 -16.15
CA PRO A 564 -0.87 4.30 -16.92
C PRO A 564 -1.47 3.00 -16.40
N TRP A 565 -0.63 2.10 -15.89
CA TRP A 565 -1.01 0.77 -15.37
C TRP A 565 -0.59 0.58 -13.90
N GLY A 566 -0.50 1.67 -13.13
CA GLY A 566 -0.21 1.62 -11.70
C GLY A 566 1.11 0.92 -11.37
N SER A 567 1.05 -0.13 -10.56
CA SER A 567 2.22 -0.93 -10.13
C SER A 567 2.57 -2.02 -11.16
N ALA A 568 2.92 -1.65 -12.38
CA ALA A 568 3.02 -2.54 -13.52
C ALA A 568 4.03 -3.70 -13.34
N LEU A 569 5.17 -3.47 -12.68
CA LEU A 569 6.19 -4.51 -12.51
C LEU A 569 5.64 -5.75 -11.78
N VAL A 570 4.87 -5.56 -10.72
CA VAL A 570 4.36 -6.69 -9.93
C VAL A 570 3.15 -7.40 -10.56
N LEU A 571 2.58 -6.87 -11.65
CA LEU A 571 1.59 -7.58 -12.45
C LEU A 571 2.15 -8.87 -13.04
N LEU A 572 3.47 -8.94 -13.25
CA LEU A 572 4.17 -10.14 -13.72
C LEU A 572 3.97 -11.33 -12.78
N ILE A 573 3.86 -11.09 -11.47
CA ILE A 573 3.61 -12.15 -10.47
C ILE A 573 2.23 -12.77 -10.71
N SER A 574 1.19 -11.95 -10.78
CA SER A 574 -0.17 -12.45 -11.01
C SER A 574 -0.32 -13.08 -12.40
N TYR A 575 0.34 -12.52 -13.40
CA TYR A 575 0.41 -13.11 -14.73
C TYR A 575 1.04 -14.51 -14.69
N GLY A 576 2.21 -14.64 -14.06
CA GLY A 576 2.90 -15.92 -13.86
C GLY A 576 2.05 -16.92 -13.10
N TYR A 577 1.44 -16.52 -11.99
CA TYR A 577 0.54 -17.34 -11.19
C TYR A 577 -0.64 -17.91 -12.02
N ILE A 578 -1.34 -17.05 -12.77
CA ILE A 578 -2.47 -17.47 -13.61
C ILE A 578 -1.99 -18.44 -14.71
N LYS A 579 -0.87 -18.14 -15.38
CA LYS A 579 -0.34 -18.98 -16.46
C LYS A 579 0.18 -20.33 -15.97
N MET A 580 0.85 -20.38 -14.83
CA MET A 580 1.40 -21.60 -14.25
C MET A 580 0.29 -22.54 -13.75
N LEU A 581 -0.74 -22.01 -13.11
CA LEU A 581 -1.86 -22.80 -12.60
C LEU A 581 -2.85 -23.18 -13.71
N GLY A 582 -3.10 -22.31 -14.67
CA GLY A 582 -4.13 -22.47 -15.69
C GLY A 582 -5.53 -22.60 -15.07
N THR A 583 -6.53 -22.84 -15.91
CA THR A 583 -7.93 -22.93 -15.46
C THR A 583 -8.16 -24.02 -14.41
N LYS A 584 -7.50 -25.17 -14.56
CA LYS A 584 -7.65 -26.29 -13.62
C LYS A 584 -7.04 -25.96 -12.27
N GLY A 585 -5.80 -25.44 -12.25
CA GLY A 585 -5.09 -25.12 -11.02
C GLY A 585 -5.76 -23.99 -10.23
N LEU A 586 -6.24 -22.95 -10.90
CA LEU A 586 -6.99 -21.85 -10.27
C LEU A 586 -8.26 -22.35 -9.57
N LYS A 587 -9.01 -23.24 -10.24
CA LYS A 587 -10.22 -23.84 -9.64
C LYS A 587 -9.89 -24.73 -8.46
N GLU A 588 -8.85 -25.56 -8.56
CA GLU A 588 -8.41 -26.42 -7.45
C GLU A 588 -7.90 -25.57 -6.26
N SER A 589 -7.17 -24.49 -6.52
CA SER A 589 -6.74 -23.53 -5.49
C SER A 589 -7.94 -23.04 -4.64
N THR A 590 -9.00 -22.57 -5.28
CA THR A 590 -10.23 -22.15 -4.58
C THR A 590 -10.87 -23.29 -3.78
N LYS A 591 -10.95 -24.50 -4.33
CA LYS A 591 -11.51 -25.65 -3.61
C LYS A 591 -10.68 -25.99 -2.37
N TYR A 592 -9.36 -25.98 -2.49
CA TYR A 592 -8.48 -26.24 -1.33
C TYR A 592 -8.57 -25.15 -0.28
N ALA A 593 -8.71 -23.88 -0.66
CA ALA A 593 -8.91 -22.79 0.30
C ALA A 593 -10.18 -23.01 1.14
N ILE A 594 -11.31 -23.38 0.48
CA ILE A 594 -12.57 -23.69 1.17
C ILE A 594 -12.44 -24.97 1.99
N LEU A 595 -11.80 -26.01 1.44
CA LEU A 595 -11.59 -27.28 2.15
C LEU A 595 -10.76 -27.08 3.42
N ASN A 596 -9.64 -26.35 3.33
CA ASN A 596 -8.77 -26.09 4.48
C ASN A 596 -9.49 -25.33 5.59
N ALA A 597 -10.29 -24.31 5.25
CA ALA A 597 -11.11 -23.59 6.23
C ALA A 597 -12.11 -24.52 6.93
N ASN A 598 -12.81 -25.35 6.19
CA ASN A 598 -13.79 -26.30 6.73
C ASN A 598 -13.12 -27.45 7.51
N TYR A 599 -11.89 -27.84 7.13
CA TYR A 599 -11.10 -28.79 7.91
C TYR A 599 -10.75 -28.23 9.31
N LEU A 600 -10.26 -26.98 9.35
CA LEU A 600 -10.01 -26.29 10.63
C LEU A 600 -11.30 -26.15 11.44
N LYS A 601 -12.41 -25.74 10.78
CA LYS A 601 -13.73 -25.63 11.42
C LYS A 601 -14.13 -26.94 12.10
N ALA A 602 -14.10 -28.05 11.38
CA ALA A 602 -14.52 -29.37 11.89
C ALA A 602 -13.66 -29.86 13.09
N ARG A 603 -12.40 -29.45 13.15
CA ARG A 603 -11.54 -29.74 14.31
C ARG A 603 -11.80 -28.80 15.49
N LEU A 604 -11.97 -27.50 15.23
CA LEU A 604 -12.08 -26.48 16.27
C LEU A 604 -13.48 -26.37 16.86
N GLU A 605 -14.55 -26.65 16.12
CA GLU A 605 -15.95 -26.54 16.61
C GLU A 605 -16.29 -27.46 17.80
N LYS A 606 -15.48 -28.49 18.04
CA LYS A 606 -15.57 -29.35 19.22
C LYS A 606 -15.08 -28.68 20.50
N HIS A 607 -14.32 -27.60 20.37
CA HIS A 607 -13.64 -26.93 21.49
C HIS A 607 -14.03 -25.46 21.62
N PHE A 608 -14.46 -24.85 20.52
CA PHE A 608 -14.80 -23.44 20.42
C PHE A 608 -16.10 -23.25 19.63
N LYS A 609 -16.86 -22.23 19.96
CA LYS A 609 -18.01 -21.83 19.17
C LYS A 609 -17.53 -21.17 17.88
N ILE A 610 -17.93 -21.73 16.73
CA ILE A 610 -17.79 -21.05 15.43
C ILE A 610 -19.02 -20.15 15.28
N LEU A 611 -18.77 -18.86 15.08
CA LEU A 611 -19.83 -17.85 15.22
C LEU A 611 -20.83 -17.88 14.06
N TYR A 612 -20.31 -18.08 12.84
CA TYR A 612 -21.14 -18.09 11.64
C TYR A 612 -20.84 -19.30 10.76
N ALA A 613 -21.87 -19.80 10.13
CA ALA A 613 -21.80 -20.84 9.10
C ALA A 613 -22.96 -20.63 8.12
N GLY A 614 -22.79 -21.06 6.88
CA GLY A 614 -23.85 -21.06 5.89
C GLY A 614 -24.98 -22.07 6.23
N GLU A 615 -26.06 -22.05 5.47
CA GLU A 615 -27.26 -22.88 5.67
C GLU A 615 -26.95 -24.40 5.76
N ASN A 616 -25.88 -24.86 5.10
CA ASN A 616 -25.42 -26.25 5.15
C ASN A 616 -24.37 -26.50 6.27
N GLY A 617 -24.13 -25.55 7.16
CA GLY A 617 -23.17 -25.66 8.25
C GLY A 617 -21.71 -25.49 7.85
N PHE A 618 -21.41 -25.05 6.61
CA PHE A 618 -20.05 -24.82 6.13
C PHE A 618 -19.65 -23.34 6.18
N ALA A 619 -18.36 -23.11 6.43
CA ALA A 619 -17.71 -21.82 6.21
C ALA A 619 -17.28 -21.67 4.74
N ALA A 620 -16.99 -20.43 4.32
CA ALA A 620 -16.33 -20.14 3.05
C ALA A 620 -14.83 -20.50 3.16
N HIS A 621 -13.93 -19.58 2.82
CA HIS A 621 -12.47 -19.76 2.93
C HIS A 621 -11.89 -19.26 4.25
N GLU A 622 -12.72 -18.67 5.10
CA GLU A 622 -12.37 -18.11 6.41
C GLU A 622 -13.52 -18.36 7.41
N MET A 623 -13.23 -18.25 8.69
CA MET A 623 -14.22 -18.45 9.76
C MET A 623 -13.94 -17.57 10.97
N ILE A 624 -14.95 -17.34 11.79
CA ILE A 624 -14.86 -16.57 13.04
C ILE A 624 -15.05 -17.49 14.24
N VAL A 625 -14.02 -17.55 15.09
CA VAL A 625 -14.01 -18.31 16.35
C VAL A 625 -14.32 -17.37 17.52
N ASP A 626 -15.30 -17.72 18.33
CA ASP A 626 -15.82 -16.91 19.44
C ASP A 626 -15.08 -17.20 20.76
N PHE A 627 -14.55 -16.15 21.39
CA PHE A 627 -13.87 -16.25 22.70
C PHE A 627 -14.61 -15.53 23.82
N ARG A 628 -15.79 -14.97 23.57
CA ARG A 628 -16.54 -14.16 24.54
C ARG A 628 -16.91 -14.93 25.82
N GLU A 629 -17.20 -16.21 25.71
CA GLU A 629 -17.55 -17.07 26.86
C GLU A 629 -16.41 -17.24 27.86
N PHE A 630 -15.14 -17.15 27.40
CA PHE A 630 -13.97 -17.35 28.24
C PHE A 630 -13.64 -16.15 29.14
N LYS A 631 -14.28 -15.01 28.95
CA LYS A 631 -14.18 -13.86 29.85
C LYS A 631 -14.62 -14.21 31.26
N ALA A 632 -15.65 -15.06 31.40
CA ALA A 632 -16.11 -15.56 32.70
C ALA A 632 -15.05 -16.39 33.44
N LYS A 633 -14.07 -16.96 32.68
CA LYS A 633 -12.91 -17.68 33.23
C LYS A 633 -11.69 -16.79 33.43
N GLY A 634 -11.80 -15.51 33.11
CA GLY A 634 -10.68 -14.54 33.19
C GLY A 634 -9.75 -14.51 32.00
N ALA A 635 -10.07 -15.19 30.89
CA ALA A 635 -9.29 -15.13 29.65
C ALA A 635 -9.98 -14.27 28.58
N ASP A 636 -9.23 -13.48 27.84
CA ASP A 636 -9.70 -12.75 26.67
C ASP A 636 -8.97 -13.18 25.37
N VAL A 637 -9.47 -12.72 24.25
CA VAL A 637 -8.89 -13.04 22.94
C VAL A 637 -7.47 -12.52 22.78
N THR A 638 -7.08 -11.47 23.50
CA THR A 638 -5.72 -10.92 23.49
C THR A 638 -4.75 -11.89 24.15
N ASP A 639 -5.16 -12.53 25.26
CA ASP A 639 -4.35 -13.56 25.94
C ASP A 639 -4.05 -14.71 24.99
N VAL A 640 -5.08 -15.21 24.29
CA VAL A 640 -4.95 -16.29 23.30
C VAL A 640 -4.01 -15.86 22.15
N SER A 641 -4.18 -14.64 21.64
CA SER A 641 -3.35 -14.10 20.56
C SER A 641 -1.87 -14.00 20.97
N LYS A 642 -1.60 -13.54 22.18
CA LYS A 642 -0.24 -13.47 22.72
C LYS A 642 0.34 -14.85 23.01
N ARG A 643 -0.49 -15.78 23.48
CA ARG A 643 -0.08 -17.16 23.75
C ARG A 643 0.26 -17.93 22.46
N LEU A 644 -0.46 -17.69 21.36
CA LEU A 644 -0.14 -18.27 20.04
C LEU A 644 1.29 -17.96 19.58
N MET A 645 1.86 -16.80 19.97
CA MET A 645 3.25 -16.48 19.65
C MET A 645 4.23 -17.47 20.32
N ASP A 646 3.95 -17.94 21.55
CA ASP A 646 4.76 -18.96 22.21
C ASP A 646 4.66 -20.31 21.49
N TYR A 647 3.55 -20.57 20.80
CA TYR A 647 3.33 -21.75 19.96
C TYR A 647 3.90 -21.58 18.53
N GLY A 648 4.57 -20.45 18.24
CA GLY A 648 5.21 -20.19 16.94
C GLY A 648 4.25 -19.72 15.85
N TYR A 649 3.14 -19.06 16.22
CA TYR A 649 2.16 -18.54 15.29
C TYR A 649 1.98 -17.03 15.44
N HIS A 650 1.87 -16.35 14.30
CA HIS A 650 1.25 -15.04 14.25
C HIS A 650 -0.24 -15.19 14.57
N ALA A 651 -0.77 -14.37 15.46
CA ALA A 651 -2.19 -14.41 15.77
C ALA A 651 -3.05 -14.12 14.52
N PRO A 652 -4.20 -14.80 14.36
CA PRO A 652 -5.23 -14.42 13.40
C PRO A 652 -5.74 -12.98 13.65
N THR A 653 -6.59 -12.47 12.77
CA THR A 653 -7.21 -11.16 12.96
C THR A 653 -8.08 -11.14 14.21
N VAL A 654 -7.79 -10.20 15.12
CA VAL A 654 -8.40 -10.11 16.46
C VAL A 654 -9.55 -9.11 16.45
N SER A 655 -10.68 -9.49 17.07
CA SER A 655 -11.83 -8.61 17.33
C SER A 655 -12.38 -7.89 16.06
N PHE A 656 -12.39 -8.59 14.95
CA PHE A 656 -12.98 -8.12 13.70
C PHE A 656 -13.69 -9.26 12.95
N PRO A 657 -14.86 -9.02 12.35
CA PRO A 657 -15.74 -7.86 12.53
C PRO A 657 -16.49 -7.85 13.88
N VAL A 658 -16.34 -8.88 14.68
CA VAL A 658 -17.00 -9.05 15.99
C VAL A 658 -15.96 -8.98 17.11
N HIS A 659 -16.29 -8.27 18.19
CA HIS A 659 -15.41 -8.18 19.37
C HIS A 659 -15.15 -9.54 20.03
N ASP A 660 -13.94 -9.73 20.56
CA ASP A 660 -13.50 -10.92 21.29
C ASP A 660 -13.59 -12.21 20.46
N THR A 661 -13.25 -12.10 19.18
CA THR A 661 -13.18 -13.23 18.23
C THR A 661 -11.83 -13.28 17.55
N LEU A 662 -11.50 -14.44 16.99
CA LEU A 662 -10.41 -14.62 16.02
C LEU A 662 -11.02 -14.95 14.66
N MET A 663 -10.63 -14.19 13.63
CA MET A 663 -10.96 -14.49 12.24
C MET A 663 -9.79 -15.23 11.62
N ILE A 664 -10.03 -16.47 11.19
CA ILE A 664 -9.01 -17.40 10.71
C ILE A 664 -9.23 -17.70 9.24
N GLU A 665 -8.21 -17.43 8.43
CA GLU A 665 -8.15 -17.76 7.01
C GLU A 665 -6.91 -18.62 6.74
N PRO A 666 -7.03 -19.96 6.66
CA PRO A 666 -5.99 -20.80 6.09
C PRO A 666 -6.07 -20.71 4.57
N THR A 667 -4.95 -20.53 3.91
CA THR A 667 -4.94 -20.51 2.45
C THR A 667 -4.81 -21.92 1.87
N GLU A 668 -4.99 -22.06 0.56
CA GLU A 668 -4.73 -23.29 -0.16
C GLU A 668 -3.26 -23.70 -0.18
N SER A 669 -2.34 -22.76 0.14
CA SER A 669 -0.90 -23.04 0.19
C SER A 669 -0.48 -23.89 1.39
N GLU A 670 -1.37 -24.02 2.40
CA GLU A 670 -1.08 -24.74 3.63
C GLU A 670 -1.32 -26.25 3.51
N ASN A 671 -0.38 -27.03 4.02
CA ASN A 671 -0.52 -28.46 4.06
C ASN A 671 -1.23 -28.94 5.34
N LYS A 672 -1.76 -30.18 5.30
CA LYS A 672 -2.52 -30.77 6.40
C LYS A 672 -1.75 -30.80 7.72
N LYS A 673 -0.44 -31.05 7.71
CA LYS A 673 0.37 -31.08 8.95
C LYS A 673 0.40 -29.72 9.64
N GLU A 674 0.48 -28.64 8.86
CA GLU A 674 0.44 -27.27 9.39
C GLU A 674 -0.91 -26.92 9.93
N LEU A 675 -2.00 -27.30 9.25
CA LEU A 675 -3.37 -27.14 9.74
C LEU A 675 -3.60 -27.90 11.05
N ASP A 676 -3.09 -29.13 11.14
CA ASP A 676 -3.15 -29.95 12.35
C ASP A 676 -2.39 -29.27 13.51
N ARG A 677 -1.16 -28.82 13.25
CA ARG A 677 -0.31 -28.12 14.21
C ARG A 677 -0.97 -26.86 14.78
N PHE A 678 -1.61 -26.07 13.92
CA PHE A 678 -2.34 -24.88 14.34
C PHE A 678 -3.56 -25.21 15.21
N CYS A 679 -4.33 -26.23 14.83
CA CYS A 679 -5.45 -26.69 15.67
C CYS A 679 -4.97 -27.19 17.03
N ASP A 680 -3.88 -27.99 17.07
CA ASP A 680 -3.32 -28.50 18.31
C ASP A 680 -2.83 -27.38 19.22
N ALA A 681 -2.27 -26.30 18.67
CA ALA A 681 -1.90 -25.10 19.43
C ALA A 681 -3.14 -24.44 20.09
N LEU A 682 -4.21 -24.19 19.32
CA LEU A 682 -5.44 -23.60 19.86
C LEU A 682 -6.13 -24.52 20.89
N ILE A 683 -6.17 -25.83 20.65
CA ILE A 683 -6.74 -26.80 21.57
C ILE A 683 -5.93 -26.88 22.88
N SER A 684 -4.59 -26.81 22.78
CA SER A 684 -3.73 -26.75 23.97
C SER A 684 -3.99 -25.48 24.80
N ILE A 685 -4.10 -24.30 24.10
CA ILE A 685 -4.45 -23.03 24.77
C ILE A 685 -5.85 -23.12 25.42
N LYS A 686 -6.81 -23.81 24.79
CA LYS A 686 -8.14 -24.08 25.41
C LYS A 686 -8.00 -24.84 26.72
N GLY A 687 -7.12 -25.84 26.76
CA GLY A 687 -6.81 -26.58 28.01
C GLY A 687 -6.25 -25.66 29.10
N GLU A 688 -5.38 -24.71 28.76
CA GLU A 688 -4.87 -23.69 29.69
C GLU A 688 -6.02 -22.79 30.21
N ILE A 689 -6.96 -22.39 29.34
CA ILE A 689 -8.16 -21.59 29.72
C ILE A 689 -9.08 -22.39 30.66
N ASP A 690 -9.26 -23.68 30.41
CA ASP A 690 -10.17 -24.52 31.21
C ASP A 690 -9.70 -24.71 32.65
N THR A 691 -8.41 -24.63 32.91
CA THR A 691 -7.79 -24.72 34.25
C THR A 691 -7.58 -23.36 34.90
N LEU A 692 -7.92 -22.25 34.23
CA LEU A 692 -7.69 -20.91 34.74
C LEU A 692 -8.64 -20.56 35.89
N ASN A 693 -8.11 -20.00 36.97
CA ASN A 693 -8.89 -19.33 37.98
C ASN A 693 -9.03 -17.85 37.69
N VAL A 694 -10.24 -17.29 37.79
CA VAL A 694 -10.58 -15.91 37.41
C VAL A 694 -9.63 -14.84 37.99
N ASN A 695 -9.11 -15.09 39.21
CA ASN A 695 -8.23 -14.18 39.93
C ASN A 695 -6.74 -14.48 39.74
N ASP A 696 -6.37 -15.53 39.00
CA ASP A 696 -4.98 -15.90 38.79
C ASP A 696 -4.43 -15.21 37.56
N LEU A 697 -3.76 -14.11 37.79
CA LEU A 697 -3.09 -13.31 36.73
C LEU A 697 -1.65 -13.79 36.42
N ASN A 698 -1.18 -14.84 37.11
CA ASN A 698 0.21 -15.30 37.00
C ASN A 698 0.34 -16.71 36.38
N THR A 699 -0.31 -16.91 35.23
CA THR A 699 -0.26 -18.15 34.46
C THR A 699 0.53 -17.96 33.15
N ALA A 700 0.93 -19.05 32.48
CA ALA A 700 1.62 -19.01 31.20
C ALA A 700 0.78 -18.26 30.14
N LEU A 701 -0.54 -18.45 30.12
CA LEU A 701 -1.47 -17.74 29.24
C LEU A 701 -1.44 -16.20 29.48
N LYS A 702 -1.54 -15.78 30.74
CA LYS A 702 -1.59 -14.36 31.11
C LYS A 702 -0.26 -13.65 30.95
N ASN A 703 0.84 -14.38 31.08
CA ASN A 703 2.18 -13.83 30.96
C ASN A 703 2.76 -13.88 29.54
N ALA A 704 2.09 -14.55 28.61
CA ALA A 704 2.52 -14.64 27.20
C ALA A 704 2.62 -13.24 26.52
N PRO A 705 3.52 -13.07 25.53
CA PRO A 705 4.47 -14.06 25.06
C PRO A 705 5.75 -14.10 25.92
N HIS A 706 6.48 -15.23 25.87
CA HIS A 706 7.71 -15.45 26.61
C HIS A 706 8.93 -15.29 25.70
N THR A 707 9.79 -14.32 26.00
CA THR A 707 11.02 -14.09 25.21
C THR A 707 12.11 -15.10 25.58
N GLN A 708 13.08 -15.28 24.68
CA GLN A 708 14.26 -16.10 24.96
C GLN A 708 14.97 -15.65 26.24
N GLU A 709 15.16 -14.34 26.42
CA GLU A 709 15.81 -13.74 27.58
C GLU A 709 15.10 -14.11 28.88
N MET A 710 13.76 -14.05 28.93
CA MET A 710 12.99 -14.48 30.10
C MET A 710 13.20 -15.96 30.43
N VAL A 711 13.18 -16.83 29.43
CA VAL A 711 13.25 -18.28 29.62
C VAL A 711 14.67 -18.76 29.98
N THR A 712 15.70 -18.04 29.51
CA THR A 712 17.10 -18.39 29.78
C THR A 712 17.69 -17.65 30.98
N SER A 713 16.94 -16.76 31.63
CA SER A 713 17.37 -16.06 32.84
C SER A 713 17.64 -17.08 33.98
N ASP A 714 18.61 -16.79 34.82
CA ASP A 714 18.88 -17.60 36.02
C ASP A 714 17.70 -17.57 37.01
N GLU A 715 17.00 -16.43 37.07
CA GLU A 715 15.81 -16.25 37.87
C GLU A 715 14.53 -16.62 37.12
N TRP A 716 13.67 -17.41 37.77
CA TRP A 716 12.35 -17.78 37.23
C TRP A 716 11.31 -17.68 38.36
N ASN A 717 10.65 -16.53 38.40
CA ASN A 717 9.70 -16.19 39.46
C ASN A 717 8.23 -16.44 39.07
N TYR A 718 7.98 -17.42 38.20
CA TYR A 718 6.65 -17.82 37.77
C TYR A 718 6.23 -19.15 38.38
N PRO A 719 4.92 -19.35 38.69
CA PRO A 719 4.42 -20.59 39.32
C PRO A 719 4.33 -21.77 38.32
N TYR A 720 4.67 -21.58 37.06
CA TYR A 720 4.71 -22.59 36.01
C TYR A 720 6.16 -22.76 35.51
N SER A 721 6.43 -23.89 34.84
CA SER A 721 7.76 -24.23 34.38
C SER A 721 8.18 -23.45 33.11
N ARG A 722 9.49 -23.31 32.88
CA ARG A 722 10.02 -22.78 31.60
C ARG A 722 9.57 -23.62 30.41
N LYS A 723 9.35 -24.93 30.60
CA LYS A 723 8.84 -25.82 29.56
C LYS A 723 7.38 -25.48 29.21
N GLU A 724 6.51 -25.27 30.19
CA GLU A 724 5.14 -24.81 29.94
C GLU A 724 5.11 -23.43 29.27
N ALA A 725 6.00 -22.54 29.65
CA ALA A 725 6.12 -21.22 29.04
C ALA A 725 6.49 -21.30 27.54
N ALA A 726 7.57 -22.00 27.21
CA ALA A 726 8.21 -21.92 25.89
C ALA A 726 7.99 -23.15 24.99
N PHE A 727 7.75 -24.32 25.58
CA PHE A 727 7.68 -25.59 24.85
C PHE A 727 6.45 -26.42 25.23
N PRO A 728 5.24 -25.82 25.17
CA PRO A 728 4.01 -26.50 25.57
C PRO A 728 3.65 -27.72 24.71
N LEU A 729 4.09 -27.74 23.45
CA LEU A 729 3.94 -28.89 22.53
C LEU A 729 5.29 -29.33 21.97
N SER A 730 5.41 -30.62 21.63
CA SER A 730 6.67 -31.27 21.25
C SER A 730 7.30 -30.71 19.97
N TYR A 731 6.51 -30.27 18.99
CA TYR A 731 7.04 -29.74 17.74
C TYR A 731 7.89 -28.46 17.94
N LEU A 732 7.69 -27.76 19.04
CA LEU A 732 8.46 -26.56 19.39
C LEU A 732 9.92 -26.87 19.74
N ASN A 733 10.26 -28.12 20.06
CA ASN A 733 11.64 -28.51 20.29
C ASN A 733 12.49 -28.44 18.99
N GLU A 734 11.85 -28.62 17.84
CA GLU A 734 12.53 -28.63 16.54
C GLU A 734 12.52 -27.25 15.87
N ASN A 735 11.44 -26.49 16.04
CA ASN A 735 11.25 -25.20 15.34
C ASN A 735 10.66 -24.14 16.27
N LYS A 736 11.44 -23.70 17.26
CA LYS A 736 11.04 -22.64 18.20
C LYS A 736 11.24 -21.25 17.60
N PHE A 737 10.14 -20.49 17.51
CA PHE A 737 10.19 -19.04 17.35
C PHE A 737 10.27 -18.36 18.72
N TRP A 738 11.15 -17.37 18.85
CA TRP A 738 11.29 -16.57 20.04
C TRP A 738 10.70 -15.16 19.82
N PRO A 739 9.61 -14.79 20.50
CA PRO A 739 9.11 -13.42 20.46
C PRO A 739 10.21 -12.43 20.87
N SER A 740 10.35 -11.34 20.11
CA SER A 740 11.40 -10.34 20.34
C SER A 740 11.14 -9.46 21.57
N VAL A 741 9.88 -9.33 21.99
CA VAL A 741 9.45 -8.59 23.18
C VAL A 741 8.37 -9.37 23.92
N ALA A 742 8.25 -9.16 25.23
CA ALA A 742 7.17 -9.68 26.05
C ALA A 742 5.87 -8.88 25.79
N ARG A 743 4.83 -9.06 26.60
CA ARG A 743 3.56 -8.33 26.46
C ARG A 743 3.79 -6.82 26.54
N ILE A 744 3.38 -6.12 25.52
CA ILE A 744 3.56 -4.65 25.39
C ILE A 744 2.58 -3.93 26.33
N ASP A 745 3.06 -2.90 27.00
CA ASP A 745 2.23 -1.96 27.77
C ASP A 745 1.59 -0.94 26.79
N ASP A 746 0.38 -1.25 26.34
CA ASP A 746 -0.37 -0.40 25.41
C ASP A 746 -0.73 0.95 26.03
N ALA A 747 -1.12 0.95 27.31
CA ALA A 747 -1.51 2.18 28.02
C ALA A 747 -0.31 3.15 28.18
N PHE A 748 0.88 2.62 28.45
CA PHE A 748 2.09 3.43 28.47
C PHE A 748 2.37 4.03 27.08
N GLY A 749 2.31 3.22 26.01
CA GLY A 749 2.55 3.66 24.65
C GLY A 749 1.55 4.71 24.16
N ASP A 750 0.28 4.66 24.57
CA ASP A 750 -0.73 5.68 24.23
C ASP A 750 -0.46 7.03 24.89
N ARG A 751 0.14 7.03 26.08
CA ARG A 751 0.48 8.25 26.82
C ARG A 751 1.83 8.84 26.40
N ASN A 752 2.75 8.00 25.90
CA ASN A 752 4.14 8.35 25.61
C ASN A 752 4.46 8.07 24.13
N LEU A 753 3.98 8.94 23.25
CA LEU A 753 4.11 8.77 21.78
C LEU A 753 5.55 8.91 21.26
N ILE A 754 6.44 9.51 22.04
CA ILE A 754 7.83 9.79 21.68
C ILE A 754 8.71 9.17 22.77
N CYS A 755 9.86 8.61 22.37
CA CYS A 755 10.92 8.25 23.29
C CYS A 755 11.41 9.55 23.97
N SER A 756 10.97 9.82 25.19
CA SER A 756 11.73 10.72 26.06
C SER A 756 13.01 9.97 26.44
N CYS A 757 14.17 10.48 26.04
CA CYS A 757 15.42 10.05 26.68
C CYS A 757 15.21 10.10 28.19
N ASN A 758 15.62 9.06 28.90
CA ASN A 758 15.60 9.10 30.34
C ASN A 758 16.35 10.37 30.80
N PRO A 759 15.90 11.05 31.86
CA PRO A 759 16.65 12.16 32.44
C PRO A 759 18.10 11.72 32.70
N ILE A 760 19.04 12.64 32.56
CA ILE A 760 20.48 12.38 32.79
C ILE A 760 20.73 11.73 34.15
N GLU A 761 19.86 11.99 35.12
CA GLU A 761 19.89 11.39 36.44
C GLU A 761 19.70 9.87 36.46
N ASP A 762 19.02 9.29 35.48
CA ASP A 762 18.77 7.84 35.36
C ASP A 762 19.99 7.09 34.77
N TYR A 763 21.01 7.77 34.31
CA TYR A 763 22.27 7.21 33.79
C TYR A 763 23.43 7.27 34.81
N LYS A 764 23.16 7.54 36.07
CA LYS A 764 24.14 7.54 37.15
C LYS A 764 24.27 6.19 37.84
#